data_86643a64a506378278938d7f4b6c4187
#
_entry.id   86643a64a506378278938d7f4b6c4187
#
_cell.length_a   1.000
_cell.length_b   1.000
_cell.length_c   1.000
_cell.angle_alpha   90.00
_cell.angle_beta   90.00
_cell.angle_gamma   90.00
#
_symmetry.space_group_name_H-M   'P 1'
#
loop_
_entity.id
_entity.type
_entity.pdbx_description
1 polymer ?
#
loop_
_entity_poly.entity_id
_entity_poly.type
_entity_poly.pdbx_seq_one_letter_code
_entity_poly.pdbx_strand_id
1 'polypeptide(L)'
;MKLEDHVEKIRIKVEEAVKNTLDRCGITINGNNHAQQNVNGISIGNVEQLVQSIQSEKSEWTECFDEIVDDYAFTLFNRLVCMKVLEAHGLYPEMITQRQQHSGKSYAHYMWLENNQQYRDDAFEGLGEFINYQFEQLSLECDLFNTTIPLHMIPTATFIKEIIDLINAIDEDDQIEEEVWKQGNILSQIYEIYNNSKKAALKASGDKVEYDKVHVQSQIYTPEWVVKFLVDNSLGKLYLEMYPDSEIKDTHKIIGDFSENTREIKPLDEVKVIDPCVGSGNFLLYCFDLFYDLYMDQIENYGADYNSREVPQIIIEKNLHGIDLDERAVQLTKVGLFIKAKTKRNSVKINHYNVVSASFRLPDYKEIGNLFDAQFFSKDFSDLLQDVWKDLQQAHKFGSLLRIDEKFEDKKKELKEELGDAQLSLFTYEKAVEFDLFANNFYEKLGEAINTYAIDDKKKFMAQATSEAMTFLKIVTETYDVVASNPPYTDSADMGEQLHTFLNDNYKTPMKFIGNLYVTFYKRNYEFLNKNGFVAMIHPLTFMYLPTYKDMRVHILNNTSIEVFVDYGLSNLFGLTMVDPAFYVLRKNENKGKNLFISLDQYTRTPEEKYKKRYCLEALDSIVENISNKNVVCLDQSKFKKIEDWPFIYNVSDELRNHFAEGSVERAGIKVAQGMATSSNERFVRLWWEISSTFENPVRSKWFRYSKGGPYCKWYGNNWAVLNWENDGAELRAFKKAVLRNQDYYLKKGITYTGSGSKGTTFRIHSENSLFDVGGSCVFPTGAFGNLEYIIAFMNSRLAFYLIDCLNPTVNTQVGDLKRVPFVKPSKEIESKVSDLATKCIELKKKIDSNYILNGSISSPLAIESTVTKALLQFIANEILSQTNILIYEQFIDQEINDIYDLSESDIARMTEKMGVCAASIPVYASAWEAYCEEENCVELCEKINTAIVDYDDEQIAEIKEKIRNALFSKTNELEDFCKNNQINPITVWYFMI
;
A
#
# COMPACT_ATOMS: atom_id res chain seq x y z
N MET A 1 30.29 -1.31 -3.12
CA MET A 1 29.38 -1.13 -1.95
C MET A 1 28.03 -0.70 -2.50
N LYS A 2 26.89 -1.03 -1.87
CA LYS A 2 25.60 -0.55 -2.36
C LYS A 2 25.39 0.93 -2.07
N LEU A 3 24.53 1.61 -2.82
CA LEU A 3 24.20 3.02 -2.60
C LEU A 3 23.69 3.28 -1.17
N GLU A 4 22.91 2.32 -0.62
CA GLU A 4 22.41 2.41 0.76
C GLU A 4 23.53 2.55 1.79
N ASP A 5 24.62 1.79 1.62
CA ASP A 5 25.75 1.82 2.56
C ASP A 5 26.51 3.16 2.50
N HIS A 6 26.61 3.77 1.32
CA HIS A 6 27.22 5.09 1.14
C HIS A 6 26.37 6.18 1.79
N VAL A 7 25.08 6.22 1.49
CA VAL A 7 24.16 7.21 2.04
C VAL A 7 24.11 7.14 3.57
N GLU A 8 24.10 5.93 4.14
CA GLU A 8 24.12 5.74 5.60
C GLU A 8 25.41 6.31 6.23
N LYS A 9 26.57 6.11 5.61
CA LYS A 9 27.83 6.70 6.07
C LYS A 9 27.81 8.23 6.03
N ILE A 10 27.27 8.79 4.94
CA ILE A 10 27.14 10.25 4.81
C ILE A 10 26.19 10.77 5.89
N ARG A 11 25.04 10.12 6.12
CA ARG A 11 24.07 10.49 7.15
C ARG A 11 24.72 10.56 8.54
N ILE A 12 25.40 9.49 8.93
CA ILE A 12 26.08 9.43 10.23
C ILE A 12 27.13 10.57 10.38
N LYS A 13 27.88 10.83 9.32
CA LYS A 13 28.90 11.89 9.34
C LYS A 13 28.28 13.29 9.43
N VAL A 14 27.17 13.51 8.74
CA VAL A 14 26.45 14.80 8.78
C VAL A 14 25.84 15.02 10.18
N GLU A 15 25.22 13.99 10.79
CA GLU A 15 24.71 14.10 12.16
C GLU A 15 25.83 14.40 13.18
N GLU A 16 27.00 13.77 13.03
CA GLU A 16 28.17 14.06 13.86
C GLU A 16 28.62 15.52 13.71
N ALA A 17 28.66 16.02 12.48
CA ALA A 17 29.05 17.40 12.18
C ALA A 17 28.08 18.41 12.81
N VAL A 18 26.78 18.13 12.74
CA VAL A 18 25.72 18.97 13.33
C VAL A 18 25.81 18.94 14.85
N LYS A 19 25.91 17.76 15.47
CA LYS A 19 26.08 17.63 16.94
C LYS A 19 27.28 18.40 17.44
N ASN A 20 28.42 18.31 16.74
CA ASN A 20 29.62 19.07 17.09
C ASN A 20 29.38 20.59 16.99
N THR A 21 28.64 21.04 15.97
CA THR A 21 28.37 22.48 15.79
C THR A 21 27.41 23.00 16.86
N LEU A 22 26.36 22.24 17.20
CA LEU A 22 25.42 22.56 18.29
C LEU A 22 26.13 22.56 19.66
N ASP A 23 27.03 21.60 19.92
CA ASP A 23 27.81 21.55 21.16
C ASP A 23 28.68 22.81 21.34
N ARG A 24 29.28 23.29 20.27
CA ARG A 24 30.03 24.55 20.27
C ARG A 24 29.13 25.77 20.57
N CYS A 25 27.83 25.68 20.29
CA CYS A 25 26.85 26.70 20.69
C CYS A 25 26.33 26.53 22.11
N GLY A 26 26.73 25.47 22.83
CA GLY A 26 26.24 25.15 24.16
C GLY A 26 24.91 24.37 24.17
N ILE A 27 24.48 23.85 23.03
CA ILE A 27 23.25 23.01 22.89
C ILE A 27 23.69 21.57 22.78
N THR A 28 23.42 20.81 23.83
CA THR A 28 23.84 19.40 23.94
C THR A 28 22.64 18.51 24.30
N ILE A 29 22.81 17.20 24.20
CA ILE A 29 21.79 16.22 24.65
C ILE A 29 21.41 16.40 26.14
N ASN A 30 22.29 17.04 26.95
CA ASN A 30 22.06 17.25 28.38
C ASN A 30 21.36 18.57 28.71
N GLY A 31 21.12 19.44 27.74
CA GLY A 31 20.44 20.71 27.93
C GLY A 31 20.98 21.84 27.04
N ASN A 32 20.28 22.95 27.11
CA ASN A 32 20.63 24.18 26.41
C ASN A 32 21.34 25.13 27.37
N ASN A 33 22.67 25.23 27.28
CA ASN A 33 23.50 26.10 28.07
C ASN A 33 23.94 27.30 27.22
N HIS A 34 23.19 28.37 27.16
CA HIS A 34 23.38 29.57 26.30
C HIS A 34 24.74 30.31 26.45
N ALA A 35 25.83 29.64 26.73
CA ALA A 35 27.09 30.20 27.18
C ALA A 35 27.96 30.87 26.09
N GLN A 36 27.68 30.64 24.78
CA GLN A 36 28.53 31.21 23.70
C GLN A 36 27.71 31.91 22.64
N GLN A 37 27.88 33.23 22.53
CA GLN A 37 27.09 34.11 21.66
C GLN A 37 27.61 34.23 20.21
N ASN A 38 28.78 33.75 19.87
CA ASN A 38 29.35 33.89 18.52
C ASN A 38 30.06 32.60 18.09
N VAL A 39 29.33 31.73 17.36
CA VAL A 39 29.90 30.58 16.67
C VAL A 39 29.81 30.81 15.18
N ASN A 40 30.94 30.77 14.46
CA ASN A 40 30.92 30.88 12.99
C ASN A 40 30.12 29.78 12.35
N GLY A 41 29.30 30.11 11.36
CA GLY A 41 28.54 29.16 10.57
C GLY A 41 27.13 28.87 11.07
N ILE A 42 26.66 29.53 12.16
CA ILE A 42 25.31 29.35 12.69
C ILE A 42 24.80 30.66 13.34
N SER A 43 23.51 30.91 13.20
CA SER A 43 22.83 32.02 13.90
C SER A 43 22.20 31.51 15.19
N ILE A 44 22.74 31.94 16.35
CA ILE A 44 22.24 31.50 17.68
C ILE A 44 20.80 31.93 17.87
N GLY A 45 20.40 33.13 17.44
CA GLY A 45 19.02 33.60 17.53
C GLY A 45 18.03 32.70 16.76
N ASN A 46 18.45 32.21 15.61
CA ASN A 46 17.62 31.25 14.81
C ASN A 46 17.50 29.89 15.53
N VAL A 47 18.61 29.39 16.10
CA VAL A 47 18.60 28.13 16.87
C VAL A 47 17.71 28.24 18.10
N GLU A 48 17.75 29.34 18.82
CA GLU A 48 16.91 29.58 20.00
C GLU A 48 15.40 29.58 19.63
N GLN A 49 15.04 30.21 18.52
CA GLN A 49 13.66 30.20 18.01
C GLN A 49 13.19 28.79 17.65
N LEU A 50 14.02 28.01 16.97
CA LEU A 50 13.75 26.62 16.62
C LEU A 50 13.59 25.78 17.87
N VAL A 51 14.51 25.89 18.84
CA VAL A 51 14.43 25.19 20.14
C VAL A 51 13.12 25.50 20.87
N GLN A 52 12.74 26.79 20.95
CA GLN A 52 11.51 27.18 21.60
C GLN A 52 10.28 26.60 20.90
N SER A 53 10.28 26.59 19.59
CA SER A 53 9.14 26.04 18.81
C SER A 53 8.97 24.53 19.02
N ILE A 54 10.04 23.74 18.97
CA ILE A 54 9.99 22.29 19.18
C ILE A 54 9.69 21.95 20.65
N GLN A 55 10.28 22.67 21.59
CA GLN A 55 10.12 22.45 23.02
C GLN A 55 8.68 22.74 23.51
N SER A 56 7.92 23.55 22.77
CA SER A 56 6.50 23.77 23.06
C SER A 56 5.62 22.53 22.85
N GLU A 57 6.10 21.56 22.05
CA GLU A 57 5.37 20.33 21.71
C GLU A 57 5.94 19.07 22.34
N LYS A 58 7.25 19.02 22.58
CA LYS A 58 7.94 17.87 23.16
C LYS A 58 8.20 18.09 24.66
N SER A 59 7.78 17.13 25.46
CA SER A 59 7.94 17.19 26.92
C SER A 59 9.37 16.90 27.39
N GLU A 60 10.10 16.05 26.64
CA GLU A 60 11.44 15.59 26.99
C GLU A 60 12.51 16.31 26.13
N TRP A 61 13.54 16.82 26.81
CA TRP A 61 14.63 17.52 26.12
C TRP A 61 15.39 16.66 25.10
N THR A 62 15.58 15.39 25.41
CA THR A 62 16.28 14.45 24.51
C THR A 62 15.56 14.31 23.18
N GLU A 63 14.23 14.22 23.17
CA GLU A 63 13.43 14.15 21.93
C GLU A 63 13.52 15.48 21.16
N CYS A 64 13.48 16.61 21.86
CA CYS A 64 13.66 17.92 21.26
C CYS A 64 15.05 18.06 20.59
N PHE A 65 16.10 17.63 21.28
CA PHE A 65 17.48 17.69 20.77
C PHE A 65 17.66 16.78 19.53
N ASP A 66 17.10 15.56 19.56
CA ASP A 66 17.20 14.66 18.41
C ASP A 66 16.48 15.20 17.19
N GLU A 67 15.32 15.86 17.35
CA GLU A 67 14.59 16.51 16.25
C GLU A 67 15.40 17.69 15.68
N ILE A 68 15.99 18.54 16.54
CA ILE A 68 16.86 19.65 16.12
C ILE A 68 18.04 19.14 15.31
N VAL A 69 18.73 18.09 15.79
CA VAL A 69 19.86 17.48 15.10
C VAL A 69 19.44 16.94 13.74
N ASP A 70 18.29 16.27 13.69
CA ASP A 70 17.76 15.70 12.47
C ASP A 70 17.43 16.76 11.40
N ASP A 71 16.77 17.82 11.79
CA ASP A 71 16.39 18.90 10.88
C ASP A 71 17.61 19.60 10.28
N TYR A 72 18.61 19.92 11.10
CA TYR A 72 19.86 20.49 10.61
C TYR A 72 20.64 19.52 9.73
N ALA A 73 20.74 18.25 10.16
CA ALA A 73 21.49 17.22 9.45
C ALA A 73 20.87 16.95 8.07
N PHE A 74 19.56 16.82 8.00
CA PHE A 74 18.89 16.59 6.74
C PHE A 74 19.00 17.80 5.79
N THR A 75 18.84 19.01 6.31
CA THR A 75 18.98 20.23 5.51
C THR A 75 20.37 20.36 4.90
N LEU A 76 21.43 20.14 5.69
CA LEU A 76 22.81 20.16 5.21
C LEU A 76 23.07 19.05 4.19
N PHE A 77 22.63 17.84 4.49
CA PHE A 77 22.74 16.67 3.62
C PHE A 77 22.09 16.95 2.25
N ASN A 78 20.84 17.43 2.25
CA ASN A 78 20.13 17.76 1.02
C ASN A 78 20.85 18.80 0.19
N ARG A 79 21.33 19.88 0.81
CA ARG A 79 22.07 20.94 0.10
C ARG A 79 23.27 20.39 -0.63
N LEU A 80 24.10 19.59 0.04
CA LEU A 80 25.31 19.02 -0.56
C LEU A 80 25.00 18.02 -1.66
N VAL A 81 24.00 17.14 -1.44
CA VAL A 81 23.54 16.17 -2.45
C VAL A 81 22.93 16.88 -3.65
N CYS A 82 22.09 17.91 -3.43
CA CYS A 82 21.50 18.68 -4.53
C CYS A 82 22.59 19.43 -5.34
N MET A 83 23.63 19.97 -4.71
CA MET A 83 24.77 20.55 -5.45
C MET A 83 25.42 19.50 -6.36
N LYS A 84 25.61 18.26 -5.85
CA LYS A 84 26.16 17.14 -6.62
C LYS A 84 25.28 16.79 -7.82
N VAL A 85 23.94 16.76 -7.65
CA VAL A 85 22.99 16.49 -8.74
C VAL A 85 23.00 17.63 -9.76
N LEU A 86 23.00 18.90 -9.31
CA LEU A 86 23.04 20.07 -10.19
C LEU A 86 24.30 20.10 -11.08
N GLU A 87 25.48 19.78 -10.52
CA GLU A 87 26.72 19.70 -11.31
C GLU A 87 26.71 18.50 -12.28
N ALA A 88 26.17 17.35 -11.85
CA ALA A 88 26.10 16.16 -12.69
C ALA A 88 25.21 16.37 -13.92
N HIS A 89 24.13 17.15 -13.80
CA HIS A 89 23.29 17.57 -14.91
C HIS A 89 23.93 18.70 -15.78
N GLY A 90 25.13 19.18 -15.44
CA GLY A 90 25.82 20.24 -16.17
C GLY A 90 25.14 21.60 -16.07
N LEU A 91 24.26 21.82 -15.07
CA LEU A 91 23.55 23.09 -14.85
C LEU A 91 24.43 24.11 -14.17
N TYR A 92 25.39 23.67 -13.37
CA TYR A 92 26.39 24.48 -12.66
C TYR A 92 27.78 23.85 -12.81
N PRO A 93 28.86 24.61 -12.63
CA PRO A 93 30.24 24.09 -12.56
C PRO A 93 30.38 23.08 -11.42
N GLU A 94 31.37 22.19 -11.49
CA GLU A 94 31.68 21.25 -10.42
C GLU A 94 31.90 21.94 -9.09
N MET A 95 30.99 21.81 -8.14
CA MET A 95 31.02 22.40 -6.80
C MET A 95 31.46 21.38 -5.74
N ILE A 96 31.08 20.10 -5.95
CA ILE A 96 31.32 18.98 -5.04
C ILE A 96 32.37 18.01 -5.59
N THR A 97 32.33 17.74 -6.91
CA THR A 97 33.27 16.81 -7.55
C THR A 97 34.69 17.35 -7.52
N GLN A 98 35.59 16.61 -6.86
CA GLN A 98 36.99 16.99 -6.72
C GLN A 98 37.82 16.44 -7.88
N ARG A 99 38.82 17.23 -8.32
CA ARG A 99 39.72 16.87 -9.43
C ARG A 99 41.17 17.01 -9.06
N GLN A 100 41.99 16.03 -9.39
CA GLN A 100 43.45 16.12 -9.16
C GLN A 100 44.12 17.31 -9.87
N GLN A 101 43.63 17.61 -11.09
CA GLN A 101 44.11 18.79 -11.86
C GLN A 101 43.87 20.12 -11.15
N HIS A 102 42.97 20.19 -10.16
CA HIS A 102 42.67 21.34 -9.34
C HIS A 102 43.20 21.18 -7.90
N SER A 103 44.27 20.38 -7.72
CA SER A 103 44.88 20.08 -6.43
C SER A 103 43.92 19.49 -5.40
N GLY A 104 43.04 18.60 -5.83
CA GLY A 104 42.04 17.94 -4.97
C GLY A 104 40.81 18.81 -4.62
N LYS A 105 40.63 19.92 -5.31
CA LYS A 105 39.46 20.82 -5.19
C LYS A 105 38.46 20.59 -6.31
N SER A 106 37.21 21.03 -6.11
CA SER A 106 36.27 21.17 -7.21
C SER A 106 36.67 22.36 -8.10
N TYR A 107 36.20 22.35 -9.36
CA TYR A 107 36.51 23.44 -10.30
C TYR A 107 36.00 24.82 -9.76
N ALA A 108 34.78 24.85 -9.23
CA ALA A 108 34.21 26.08 -8.68
C ALA A 108 35.02 26.60 -7.47
N HIS A 109 35.50 25.69 -6.58
CA HIS A 109 36.36 26.11 -5.45
C HIS A 109 37.70 26.65 -5.92
N TYR A 110 38.33 25.99 -6.89
CA TYR A 110 39.58 26.47 -7.49
C TYR A 110 39.41 27.88 -8.06
N MET A 111 38.36 28.15 -8.85
CA MET A 111 38.08 29.47 -9.44
C MET A 111 37.69 30.51 -8.40
N TRP A 112 36.96 30.12 -7.32
CA TRP A 112 36.63 31.02 -6.23
C TRP A 112 37.86 31.51 -5.48
N LEU A 113 38.85 30.65 -5.24
CA LEU A 113 40.11 31.01 -4.58
C LEU A 113 40.96 32.01 -5.38
N GLU A 114 40.84 32.05 -6.71
CA GLU A 114 41.52 33.05 -7.53
C GLU A 114 41.10 34.49 -7.16
N ASN A 115 39.86 34.68 -6.77
CA ASN A 115 39.27 35.93 -6.36
C ASN A 115 39.26 36.17 -4.84
N ASN A 116 39.56 35.14 -4.05
CA ASN A 116 39.44 35.11 -2.58
C ASN A 116 40.74 34.61 -1.93
N GLN A 117 41.85 35.12 -2.33
CA GLN A 117 43.19 34.67 -1.92
C GLN A 117 43.46 34.74 -0.42
N GLN A 118 42.69 35.55 0.33
CA GLN A 118 42.77 35.65 1.80
C GLN A 118 42.43 34.35 2.53
N TYR A 119 41.71 33.42 1.89
CA TYR A 119 41.34 32.15 2.48
C TYR A 119 42.31 31.01 2.16
N ARG A 120 43.40 31.25 1.43
CA ARG A 120 44.37 30.20 1.05
C ARG A 120 45.07 29.54 2.25
N ASP A 121 45.22 30.28 3.34
CA ASP A 121 45.90 29.78 4.57
C ASP A 121 44.88 29.16 5.55
N ASP A 122 43.58 29.25 5.26
CA ASP A 122 42.54 28.66 6.10
C ASP A 122 42.41 27.16 5.89
N ALA A 123 41.72 26.48 6.80
CA ALA A 123 41.50 25.02 6.72
C ALA A 123 40.87 24.61 5.38
N PHE A 124 41.58 23.72 4.68
CA PHE A 124 41.22 23.28 3.33
C PHE A 124 41.00 24.43 2.35
N GLU A 125 41.83 25.48 2.48
CA GLU A 125 41.81 26.67 1.63
C GLU A 125 40.40 27.32 1.58
N GLY A 126 39.81 27.54 2.76
CA GLY A 126 38.52 28.22 2.93
C GLY A 126 37.31 27.40 2.44
N LEU A 127 37.35 26.07 2.52
CA LEU A 127 36.27 25.22 2.03
C LEU A 127 34.91 25.54 2.67
N GLY A 128 34.88 25.87 3.96
CA GLY A 128 33.63 26.24 4.65
C GLY A 128 33.03 27.53 4.09
N GLU A 129 33.83 28.54 3.90
CA GLU A 129 33.47 29.84 3.33
C GLU A 129 33.04 29.69 1.86
N PHE A 130 33.72 28.82 1.10
CA PHE A 130 33.34 28.50 -0.27
C PHE A 130 31.94 27.83 -0.34
N ILE A 131 31.67 26.86 0.49
CA ILE A 131 30.35 26.19 0.52
C ILE A 131 29.26 27.16 0.95
N ASN A 132 29.50 28.01 1.93
CA ASN A 132 28.56 29.08 2.30
C ASN A 132 28.28 30.02 1.15
N TYR A 133 29.34 30.47 0.47
CA TYR A 133 29.23 31.32 -0.73
C TYR A 133 28.38 30.64 -1.82
N GLN A 134 28.58 29.34 -2.05
CA GLN A 134 27.74 28.59 -3.02
C GLN A 134 26.28 28.55 -2.59
N PHE A 135 26.00 28.35 -1.29
CA PHE A 135 24.61 28.41 -0.80
C PHE A 135 24.00 29.81 -1.03
N GLU A 136 24.74 30.89 -0.76
CA GLU A 136 24.27 32.24 -1.03
C GLU A 136 23.97 32.48 -2.52
N GLN A 137 24.83 31.98 -3.42
CA GLN A 137 24.59 32.11 -4.87
C GLN A 137 23.37 31.31 -5.32
N LEU A 138 23.26 30.05 -4.89
CA LEU A 138 22.15 29.16 -5.25
C LEU A 138 20.83 29.63 -4.61
N SER A 139 20.87 30.32 -3.47
CA SER A 139 19.67 30.83 -2.80
C SER A 139 18.92 31.90 -3.62
N LEU A 140 19.59 32.52 -4.56
CA LEU A 140 18.98 33.50 -5.48
C LEU A 140 18.01 32.83 -6.49
N GLU A 141 18.11 31.53 -6.65
CA GLU A 141 17.35 30.77 -7.63
C GLU A 141 16.55 29.62 -7.02
N CYS A 142 16.92 29.13 -5.84
CA CYS A 142 16.34 27.96 -5.21
C CYS A 142 16.27 28.08 -3.68
N ASP A 143 15.08 28.07 -3.11
CA ASP A 143 14.81 28.30 -1.69
C ASP A 143 15.49 27.29 -0.76
N LEU A 144 15.80 26.06 -1.22
CA LEU A 144 16.55 25.07 -0.43
C LEU A 144 17.86 25.65 0.12
N PHE A 145 18.53 26.50 -0.68
CA PHE A 145 19.83 27.07 -0.33
C PHE A 145 19.73 28.36 0.48
N ASN A 146 18.54 28.81 0.85
CA ASN A 146 18.35 30.03 1.61
C ASN A 146 19.14 29.99 2.92
N THR A 147 20.09 30.94 3.05
CA THR A 147 20.99 31.07 4.20
C THR A 147 20.39 31.89 5.35
N THR A 148 19.20 32.46 5.15
CA THR A 148 18.53 33.28 6.18
C THR A 148 17.54 32.48 7.03
N ILE A 149 17.28 31.22 6.67
CA ILE A 149 16.36 30.34 7.44
C ILE A 149 17.03 29.85 8.74
N PRO A 150 16.23 29.53 9.77
CA PRO A 150 16.75 29.00 11.04
C PRO A 150 17.62 27.75 10.88
N LEU A 151 17.32 26.89 9.92
CA LEU A 151 18.05 25.64 9.66
C LEU A 151 19.35 25.80 8.88
N HIS A 152 19.83 27.05 8.64
CA HIS A 152 21.12 27.25 8.02
C HIS A 152 22.27 27.01 9.00
N MET A 153 23.18 26.11 8.61
CA MET A 153 24.39 25.77 9.39
C MET A 153 25.52 25.39 8.46
N ILE A 154 26.73 25.86 8.80
CA ILE A 154 27.99 25.47 8.17
C ILE A 154 28.89 24.83 9.25
N PRO A 155 29.08 23.52 9.26
CA PRO A 155 30.03 22.83 10.14
C PRO A 155 31.48 23.27 9.87
N THR A 156 32.42 22.81 10.69
CA THR A 156 33.84 23.10 10.45
C THR A 156 34.30 22.54 9.11
N ALA A 157 35.29 23.18 8.49
CA ALA A 157 35.83 22.76 7.19
C ALA A 157 36.26 21.28 7.15
N THR A 158 36.70 20.72 8.27
CA THR A 158 37.09 19.33 8.39
C THR A 158 35.88 18.40 8.16
N PHE A 159 34.76 18.64 8.82
CA PHE A 159 33.55 17.85 8.62
C PHE A 159 32.99 17.99 7.20
N ILE A 160 32.99 19.23 6.66
CA ILE A 160 32.56 19.48 5.28
C ILE A 160 33.40 18.65 4.31
N LYS A 161 34.75 18.67 4.50
CA LYS A 161 35.65 17.87 3.65
C LYS A 161 35.37 16.39 3.72
N GLU A 162 35.22 15.83 4.93
CA GLU A 162 34.90 14.41 5.11
C GLU A 162 33.57 14.02 4.46
N ILE A 163 32.55 14.88 4.57
CA ILE A 163 31.24 14.64 3.95
C ILE A 163 31.36 14.67 2.41
N ILE A 164 32.07 15.66 1.85
CA ILE A 164 32.30 15.77 0.40
C ILE A 164 33.09 14.55 -0.11
N ASP A 165 34.08 14.08 0.65
CA ASP A 165 34.85 12.89 0.29
C ASP A 165 33.95 11.62 0.25
N LEU A 166 33.04 11.48 1.19
CA LEU A 166 32.05 10.38 1.18
C LEU A 166 31.09 10.47 -0.01
N ILE A 167 30.68 11.68 -0.41
CA ILE A 167 29.84 11.87 -1.60
C ILE A 167 30.62 11.50 -2.86
N ASN A 168 31.88 11.94 -3.00
CA ASN A 168 32.71 11.60 -4.14
C ASN A 168 33.08 10.09 -4.21
N ALA A 169 33.15 9.42 -3.05
CA ALA A 169 33.38 7.97 -3.01
C ALA A 169 32.27 7.13 -3.69
N ILE A 170 31.09 7.70 -3.92
CA ILE A 170 30.02 7.07 -4.70
C ILE A 170 30.43 6.96 -6.17
N ASP A 171 31.07 8.00 -6.73
CA ASP A 171 31.52 8.01 -8.12
C ASP A 171 32.70 7.06 -8.37
N GLU A 172 33.41 6.66 -7.34
CA GLU A 172 34.57 5.78 -7.40
C GLU A 172 34.21 4.29 -7.20
N ASP A 173 32.95 3.98 -6.89
CA ASP A 173 32.51 2.60 -6.57
C ASP A 173 31.98 1.90 -7.83
N ASP A 174 32.72 0.93 -8.36
CA ASP A 174 32.38 0.13 -9.54
C ASP A 174 31.05 -0.64 -9.42
N GLN A 175 30.46 -0.75 -8.23
CA GLN A 175 29.16 -1.40 -8.00
C GLN A 175 27.97 -0.46 -8.20
N ILE A 176 28.24 0.84 -8.38
CA ILE A 176 27.20 1.86 -8.60
C ILE A 176 27.21 2.26 -10.08
N GLU A 177 26.04 2.52 -10.63
CA GLU A 177 25.90 2.92 -12.03
C GLU A 177 26.64 4.23 -12.31
N GLU A 178 27.37 4.30 -13.42
CA GLU A 178 28.26 5.43 -13.77
C GLU A 178 27.56 6.79 -13.81
N GLU A 179 26.28 6.86 -14.05
CA GLU A 179 25.51 8.11 -14.12
C GLU A 179 24.41 8.21 -13.04
N VAL A 180 24.64 7.61 -11.88
CA VAL A 180 23.65 7.55 -10.80
C VAL A 180 23.06 8.93 -10.46
N TRP A 181 23.87 9.98 -10.46
CA TRP A 181 23.45 11.35 -10.15
C TRP A 181 22.56 12.01 -11.23
N LYS A 182 22.51 11.44 -12.44
CA LYS A 182 21.64 11.91 -13.52
C LYS A 182 20.30 11.19 -13.57
N GLN A 183 20.11 10.17 -12.78
CA GLN A 183 18.83 9.45 -12.73
C GLN A 183 17.73 10.38 -12.23
N GLY A 184 16.59 10.41 -12.91
CA GLY A 184 15.47 11.30 -12.59
C GLY A 184 14.88 11.12 -11.19
N ASN A 185 15.13 9.99 -10.54
CA ASN A 185 14.61 9.62 -9.23
C ASN A 185 15.68 9.58 -8.13
N ILE A 186 16.93 9.98 -8.40
CA ILE A 186 18.03 9.83 -7.45
C ILE A 186 17.76 10.54 -6.10
N LEU A 187 17.20 11.75 -6.13
CA LEU A 187 16.85 12.48 -4.92
C LEU A 187 15.84 11.74 -4.07
N SER A 188 14.84 11.13 -4.71
CA SER A 188 13.82 10.33 -4.03
C SER A 188 14.40 9.06 -3.41
N GLN A 189 15.28 8.35 -4.13
CA GLN A 189 15.96 7.16 -3.62
C GLN A 189 16.84 7.49 -2.41
N ILE A 190 17.64 8.53 -2.50
CA ILE A 190 18.52 8.97 -1.41
C ILE A 190 17.69 9.36 -0.18
N TYR A 191 16.55 10.04 -0.37
CA TYR A 191 15.65 10.40 0.71
C TYR A 191 15.06 9.18 1.41
N GLU A 192 14.59 8.18 0.66
CA GLU A 192 14.10 6.92 1.23
C GLU A 192 15.19 6.22 2.03
N ILE A 193 16.39 6.09 1.47
CA ILE A 193 17.53 5.44 2.13
C ILE A 193 17.90 6.18 3.42
N TYR A 194 17.96 7.51 3.40
CA TYR A 194 18.27 8.35 4.58
C TYR A 194 17.34 8.03 5.77
N ASN A 195 16.07 7.77 5.50
CA ASN A 195 15.05 7.52 6.53
C ASN A 195 14.89 6.04 6.92
N ASN A 196 15.56 5.09 6.26
CA ASN A 196 15.42 3.66 6.53
C ASN A 196 15.74 3.27 7.98
N SER A 197 16.75 3.90 8.60
CA SER A 197 17.09 3.65 10.00
C SER A 197 15.98 4.08 10.96
N LYS A 198 15.33 5.21 10.71
CA LYS A 198 14.19 5.72 11.50
C LYS A 198 12.97 4.82 11.34
N LYS A 199 12.68 4.38 10.11
CA LYS A 199 11.59 3.45 9.81
C LYS A 199 11.78 2.12 10.55
N ALA A 200 13.01 1.61 10.57
CA ALA A 200 13.37 0.40 11.31
C ALA A 200 13.21 0.58 12.83
N ALA A 201 13.64 1.71 13.38
CA ALA A 201 13.49 2.04 14.80
C ALA A 201 12.01 2.15 15.21
N LEU A 202 11.19 2.85 14.42
CA LEU A 202 9.75 2.97 14.66
C LEU A 202 9.05 1.60 14.64
N LYS A 203 9.41 0.73 13.69
CA LYS A 203 8.88 -0.63 13.65
C LYS A 203 9.29 -1.47 14.86
N ALA A 204 10.52 -1.29 15.35
CA ALA A 204 11.05 -2.02 16.50
C ALA A 204 10.43 -1.56 17.84
N SER A 205 10.07 -0.29 18.00
CA SER A 205 9.43 0.24 19.20
C SER A 205 8.02 -0.32 19.40
N GLY A 206 7.29 -0.63 18.34
CA GLY A 206 5.90 -1.07 18.40
C GLY A 206 4.93 0.04 18.85
N ASP A 207 5.36 1.29 18.80
CA ASP A 207 4.54 2.45 19.14
C ASP A 207 3.40 2.64 18.15
N LYS A 208 2.33 3.27 18.61
CA LYS A 208 1.26 3.75 17.73
C LYS A 208 1.76 4.93 16.89
N VAL A 209 1.24 5.02 15.66
CA VAL A 209 1.63 6.02 14.69
C VAL A 209 0.76 7.26 14.88
N GLU A 210 1.31 8.28 15.47
CA GLU A 210 0.73 9.61 15.51
C GLU A 210 1.13 10.42 14.26
N TYR A 211 0.52 11.57 14.10
CA TYR A 211 0.70 12.44 12.92
C TYR A 211 2.17 12.72 12.59
N ASP A 212 3.02 12.88 13.61
CA ASP A 212 4.45 13.16 13.47
C ASP A 212 5.28 11.98 12.96
N LYS A 213 4.73 10.75 13.01
CA LYS A 213 5.38 9.51 12.58
C LYS A 213 4.84 8.95 11.27
N VAL A 214 3.71 9.48 10.76
CA VAL A 214 3.08 9.00 9.51
C VAL A 214 4.04 9.08 8.33
N HIS A 215 4.74 10.20 8.17
CA HIS A 215 5.68 10.41 7.08
C HIS A 215 6.85 9.41 7.11
N VAL A 216 7.36 9.04 8.31
CA VAL A 216 8.44 8.04 8.45
C VAL A 216 7.96 6.64 8.09
N GLN A 217 6.76 6.25 8.56
CA GLN A 217 6.22 4.92 8.29
C GLN A 217 5.88 4.72 6.80
N SER A 218 5.38 5.76 6.16
CA SER A 218 4.69 5.67 4.85
C SER A 218 5.56 6.06 3.66
N GLN A 219 6.87 6.27 3.85
CA GLN A 219 7.76 6.53 2.74
C GLN A 219 7.91 5.29 1.85
N ILE A 220 7.23 5.30 0.72
CA ILE A 220 7.26 4.24 -0.28
C ILE A 220 7.43 4.91 -1.64
N TYR A 221 8.56 4.63 -2.28
CA TYR A 221 8.84 5.12 -3.63
C TYR A 221 7.92 4.46 -4.65
N THR A 222 7.20 5.25 -5.44
CA THR A 222 6.40 4.73 -6.57
C THR A 222 7.28 4.57 -7.79
N PRO A 223 7.39 3.36 -8.37
CA PRO A 223 8.21 3.15 -9.57
C PRO A 223 7.76 4.06 -10.74
N GLU A 224 8.72 4.61 -11.45
CA GLU A 224 8.50 5.57 -12.53
C GLU A 224 7.50 5.09 -13.59
N TRP A 225 7.54 3.81 -13.96
CA TRP A 225 6.61 3.25 -14.94
C TRP A 225 5.15 3.23 -14.46
N VAL A 226 4.91 3.12 -13.14
CA VAL A 226 3.57 3.21 -12.54
C VAL A 226 3.09 4.66 -12.54
N VAL A 227 3.97 5.58 -12.18
CA VAL A 227 3.68 7.02 -12.25
C VAL A 227 3.30 7.41 -13.68
N LYS A 228 4.13 6.96 -14.66
CA LYS A 228 3.86 7.18 -16.09
C LYS A 228 2.49 6.62 -16.49
N PHE A 229 2.20 5.36 -16.13
CA PHE A 229 0.90 4.73 -16.41
C PHE A 229 -0.27 5.57 -15.89
N LEU A 230 -0.21 6.00 -14.63
CA LEU A 230 -1.27 6.73 -13.95
C LEU A 230 -1.46 8.15 -14.51
N VAL A 231 -0.37 8.87 -14.74
CA VAL A 231 -0.41 10.25 -15.24
C VAL A 231 -0.79 10.32 -16.72
N ASP A 232 -0.25 9.43 -17.56
CA ASP A 232 -0.63 9.33 -18.99
C ASP A 232 -2.13 9.06 -19.12
N ASN A 233 -2.68 8.15 -18.31
CA ASN A 233 -4.09 7.78 -18.35
C ASN A 233 -5.03 8.69 -17.54
N SER A 234 -4.52 9.76 -16.97
CA SER A 234 -5.32 10.84 -16.35
C SER A 234 -5.09 12.19 -17.03
N LEU A 235 -3.93 12.82 -16.87
CA LEU A 235 -3.60 14.10 -17.48
C LEU A 235 -3.51 14.01 -19.02
N GLY A 236 -2.81 12.99 -19.53
CA GLY A 236 -2.69 12.75 -20.97
C GLY A 236 -4.05 12.46 -21.61
N LYS A 237 -4.88 11.64 -20.93
CA LYS A 237 -6.24 11.34 -21.35
C LYS A 237 -7.12 12.60 -21.38
N LEU A 238 -7.03 13.42 -20.34
CA LEU A 238 -7.74 14.71 -20.30
C LEU A 238 -7.40 15.58 -21.52
N TYR A 239 -6.13 15.63 -21.88
CA TYR A 239 -5.67 16.39 -23.03
C TYR A 239 -6.20 15.83 -24.35
N LEU A 240 -6.11 14.51 -24.57
CA LEU A 240 -6.63 13.88 -25.80
C LEU A 240 -8.16 13.97 -25.93
N GLU A 241 -8.90 14.09 -24.83
CA GLU A 241 -10.33 14.38 -24.85
C GLU A 241 -10.65 15.80 -25.34
N MET A 242 -9.73 16.75 -25.19
CA MET A 242 -9.82 18.10 -25.76
C MET A 242 -9.26 18.16 -27.19
N TYR A 243 -8.18 17.42 -27.46
CA TYR A 243 -7.42 17.45 -28.69
C TYR A 243 -7.19 16.03 -29.24
N PRO A 244 -8.22 15.38 -29.82
CA PRO A 244 -8.17 13.97 -30.22
C PRO A 244 -7.19 13.67 -31.36
N ASP A 245 -6.87 14.67 -32.19
CA ASP A 245 -5.94 14.56 -33.31
C ASP A 245 -4.46 14.71 -32.91
N SER A 246 -4.18 15.01 -31.65
CA SER A 246 -2.82 15.22 -31.14
C SER A 246 -1.94 13.98 -31.30
N GLU A 247 -0.67 14.19 -31.72
CA GLU A 247 0.35 13.17 -31.86
C GLU A 247 0.87 12.65 -30.50
N ILE A 248 0.46 13.26 -29.40
CA ILE A 248 0.76 12.79 -28.03
C ILE A 248 0.34 11.32 -27.82
N LYS A 249 -0.74 10.87 -28.46
CA LYS A 249 -1.19 9.46 -28.46
C LYS A 249 -0.17 8.49 -29.03
N ASP A 250 0.75 8.94 -29.87
CA ASP A 250 1.76 8.08 -30.53
C ASP A 250 3.01 7.92 -29.65
N THR A 251 3.26 8.87 -28.74
CA THR A 251 4.40 8.86 -27.82
C THR A 251 4.03 8.39 -26.41
N HIS A 252 2.76 8.53 -26.03
CA HIS A 252 2.23 8.13 -24.73
C HIS A 252 1.11 7.09 -24.92
N LYS A 253 1.15 6.03 -24.12
CA LYS A 253 0.18 4.94 -24.19
C LYS A 253 -1.05 5.26 -23.37
N ILE A 254 -2.04 5.90 -24.00
CA ILE A 254 -3.21 6.46 -23.34
C ILE A 254 -4.46 5.67 -23.74
N ILE A 255 -5.18 5.17 -22.77
CA ILE A 255 -6.41 4.38 -22.94
C ILE A 255 -7.58 5.30 -23.29
N GLY A 256 -8.21 5.12 -24.43
CA GLY A 256 -9.42 5.83 -24.82
C GLY A 256 -9.78 5.68 -26.29
N ASP A 257 -11.01 6.09 -26.64
CA ASP A 257 -11.43 6.33 -28.00
C ASP A 257 -11.37 7.84 -28.22
N PHE A 258 -10.43 8.26 -29.04
CA PHE A 258 -10.15 9.67 -29.35
C PHE A 258 -10.56 9.99 -30.80
N SER A 259 -11.71 9.46 -31.26
CA SER A 259 -12.25 9.74 -32.59
C SER A 259 -12.87 11.13 -32.70
N GLU A 260 -13.32 11.72 -31.58
CA GLU A 260 -13.94 13.05 -31.52
C GLU A 260 -13.63 13.74 -30.19
N ASN A 261 -13.79 15.06 -30.16
CA ASN A 261 -13.68 15.87 -28.94
C ASN A 261 -14.84 15.53 -27.98
N THR A 262 -14.51 15.03 -26.80
CA THR A 262 -15.47 14.64 -25.75
C THR A 262 -15.45 15.54 -24.51
N ARG A 263 -14.54 16.54 -24.49
CA ARG A 263 -14.37 17.51 -23.41
C ARG A 263 -14.30 18.94 -23.95
N GLU A 264 -14.89 19.87 -23.22
CA GLU A 264 -14.74 21.30 -23.50
C GLU A 264 -13.26 21.70 -23.44
N ILE A 265 -12.81 22.46 -24.44
CA ILE A 265 -11.45 22.93 -24.56
C ILE A 265 -11.17 23.95 -23.46
N LYS A 266 -10.13 23.74 -22.70
CA LYS A 266 -9.66 24.59 -21.63
C LYS A 266 -8.20 24.99 -21.89
N PRO A 267 -7.79 26.25 -21.69
CA PRO A 267 -6.38 26.64 -21.78
C PRO A 267 -5.50 25.77 -20.89
N LEU A 268 -4.31 25.37 -21.39
CA LEU A 268 -3.43 24.50 -20.62
C LEU A 268 -2.97 25.12 -19.29
N ASP A 269 -2.77 26.43 -19.24
CA ASP A 269 -2.36 27.13 -18.02
C ASP A 269 -3.47 27.24 -16.96
N GLU A 270 -4.68 26.80 -17.29
CA GLU A 270 -5.79 26.65 -16.34
C GLU A 270 -5.97 25.19 -15.88
N VAL A 271 -5.34 24.21 -16.55
CA VAL A 271 -5.38 22.81 -16.14
C VAL A 271 -4.52 22.61 -14.90
N LYS A 272 -5.13 22.15 -13.81
CA LYS A 272 -4.46 22.01 -12.51
C LYS A 272 -4.36 20.55 -12.10
N VAL A 273 -3.16 20.17 -11.63
CA VAL A 273 -2.87 18.86 -11.06
C VAL A 273 -2.43 19.04 -9.61
N ILE A 274 -2.91 18.17 -8.72
CA ILE A 274 -2.44 18.13 -7.32
C ILE A 274 -1.98 16.74 -6.91
N ASP A 275 -0.91 16.71 -6.11
CA ASP A 275 -0.55 15.58 -5.25
C ASP A 275 -0.67 16.03 -3.78
N PRO A 276 -1.71 15.60 -3.04
CA PRO A 276 -1.95 16.04 -1.66
C PRO A 276 -1.10 15.32 -0.60
N CYS A 277 -0.19 14.45 -1.01
CA CYS A 277 0.83 13.78 -0.20
C CYS A 277 2.10 13.58 -1.05
N VAL A 278 2.65 14.72 -1.48
CA VAL A 278 3.59 14.81 -2.61
C VAL A 278 4.89 14.02 -2.41
N GLY A 279 5.31 13.79 -1.16
CA GLY A 279 6.57 13.16 -0.86
C GLY A 279 7.74 13.86 -1.56
N SER A 280 8.63 13.08 -2.16
CA SER A 280 9.76 13.59 -2.96
C SER A 280 9.38 14.03 -4.39
N GLY A 281 8.09 14.08 -4.72
CA GLY A 281 7.56 14.70 -5.93
C GLY A 281 7.43 13.80 -7.17
N ASN A 282 7.54 12.50 -7.04
CA ASN A 282 7.56 11.58 -8.20
C ASN A 282 6.42 11.82 -9.22
N PHE A 283 5.19 12.05 -8.75
CA PHE A 283 4.06 12.34 -9.63
C PHE A 283 4.20 13.70 -10.29
N LEU A 284 4.51 14.75 -9.52
CA LEU A 284 4.63 16.11 -10.06
C LEU A 284 5.82 16.24 -11.01
N LEU A 285 6.92 15.54 -10.76
CA LEU A 285 8.08 15.54 -11.66
C LEU A 285 7.75 14.94 -13.02
N TYR A 286 6.94 13.87 -13.06
CA TYR A 286 6.48 13.32 -14.33
C TYR A 286 5.36 14.17 -14.96
N CYS A 287 4.46 14.73 -14.15
CA CYS A 287 3.48 15.69 -14.67
C CYS A 287 4.16 16.89 -15.34
N PHE A 288 5.30 17.37 -14.82
CA PHE A 288 6.08 18.42 -15.45
C PHE A 288 6.53 18.03 -16.87
N ASP A 289 7.07 16.82 -17.04
CA ASP A 289 7.52 16.33 -18.35
C ASP A 289 6.34 16.23 -19.33
N LEU A 290 5.25 15.62 -18.91
CA LEU A 290 4.06 15.51 -19.75
C LEU A 290 3.48 16.88 -20.11
N PHE A 291 3.32 17.80 -19.15
CA PHE A 291 2.86 19.15 -19.46
C PHE A 291 3.76 19.86 -20.46
N TYR A 292 5.09 19.69 -20.31
CA TYR A 292 6.01 20.27 -21.27
C TYR A 292 5.74 19.76 -22.70
N ASP A 293 5.54 18.47 -22.87
CA ASP A 293 5.20 17.87 -24.16
C ASP A 293 3.82 18.38 -24.66
N LEU A 294 2.81 18.51 -23.78
CA LEU A 294 1.49 19.07 -24.14
C LEU A 294 1.58 20.54 -24.57
N TYR A 295 2.36 21.37 -23.89
CA TYR A 295 2.56 22.77 -24.30
C TYR A 295 3.28 22.87 -25.65
N MET A 296 4.28 22.03 -25.88
CA MET A 296 4.99 22.00 -27.17
C MET A 296 4.06 21.56 -28.30
N ASP A 297 3.21 20.56 -28.07
CA ASP A 297 2.18 20.15 -29.02
C ASP A 297 1.18 21.28 -29.33
N GLN A 298 0.76 22.04 -28.29
CA GLN A 298 -0.10 23.21 -28.45
C GLN A 298 0.53 24.30 -29.31
N ILE A 299 1.81 24.59 -29.11
CA ILE A 299 2.57 25.60 -29.85
C ILE A 299 2.77 25.16 -31.32
N GLU A 300 3.22 23.91 -31.51
CA GLU A 300 3.65 23.40 -32.80
C GLU A 300 2.47 22.99 -33.71
N ASN A 301 1.45 22.35 -33.14
CA ASN A 301 0.37 21.75 -33.92
C ASN A 301 -0.95 22.54 -33.85
N TYR A 302 -1.19 23.30 -32.80
CA TYR A 302 -2.47 24.06 -32.63
C TYR A 302 -2.29 25.57 -32.66
N GLY A 303 -1.07 26.10 -32.80
CA GLY A 303 -0.78 27.54 -32.92
C GLY A 303 -1.15 28.34 -31.66
N ALA A 304 -1.10 27.71 -30.48
CA ALA A 304 -1.37 28.39 -29.22
C ALA A 304 -0.33 29.49 -28.94
N ASP A 305 -0.76 30.61 -28.40
CA ASP A 305 0.08 31.78 -28.10
C ASP A 305 0.81 31.62 -26.74
N TYR A 306 1.56 30.54 -26.60
CA TYR A 306 2.48 30.33 -25.45
C TYR A 306 3.92 30.57 -25.89
N ASN A 307 4.67 31.32 -25.08
CA ASN A 307 6.11 31.47 -25.28
C ASN A 307 6.84 30.21 -24.80
N SER A 308 7.40 29.40 -25.70
CA SER A 308 8.11 28.16 -25.37
C SER A 308 9.22 28.35 -24.32
N ARG A 309 9.77 29.57 -24.21
CA ARG A 309 10.77 29.92 -23.19
C ARG A 309 10.18 30.06 -21.79
N GLU A 310 8.89 30.33 -21.66
CA GLU A 310 8.18 30.54 -20.39
C GLU A 310 7.45 29.27 -19.94
N VAL A 311 7.29 28.29 -20.83
CA VAL A 311 6.58 27.04 -20.55
C VAL A 311 7.08 26.37 -19.25
N PRO A 312 8.39 26.17 -18.99
CA PRO A 312 8.85 25.56 -17.75
C PRO A 312 8.41 26.32 -16.48
N GLN A 313 8.37 27.66 -16.55
CA GLN A 313 7.88 28.50 -15.47
C GLN A 313 6.37 28.37 -15.29
N ILE A 314 5.60 28.44 -16.39
CA ILE A 314 4.13 28.33 -16.38
C ILE A 314 3.71 27.01 -15.73
N ILE A 315 4.33 25.90 -16.11
CA ILE A 315 4.03 24.58 -15.55
C ILE A 315 4.14 24.59 -14.02
N ILE A 316 5.23 25.11 -13.47
CA ILE A 316 5.47 25.12 -12.02
C ILE A 316 4.53 26.09 -11.31
N GLU A 317 4.33 27.28 -11.86
CA GLU A 317 3.60 28.35 -11.20
C GLU A 317 2.07 28.25 -11.36
N LYS A 318 1.56 27.52 -12.38
CA LYS A 318 0.13 27.44 -12.65
C LYS A 318 -0.46 26.03 -12.60
N ASN A 319 0.27 25.01 -13.09
CA ASN A 319 -0.31 23.70 -13.28
C ASN A 319 -0.10 22.76 -12.11
N LEU A 320 1.08 22.79 -11.45
CA LEU A 320 1.50 21.83 -10.47
C LEU A 320 1.25 22.30 -9.04
N HIS A 321 0.54 21.48 -8.25
CA HIS A 321 0.22 21.74 -6.86
C HIS A 321 0.58 20.53 -6.00
N GLY A 322 1.09 20.77 -4.78
CA GLY A 322 1.45 19.67 -3.89
C GLY A 322 1.43 20.08 -2.43
N ILE A 323 1.09 19.12 -1.57
CA ILE A 323 1.11 19.28 -0.10
C ILE A 323 1.82 18.08 0.50
N ASP A 324 2.63 18.32 1.54
CA ASP A 324 3.12 17.26 2.41
C ASP A 324 3.20 17.74 3.86
N LEU A 325 3.25 16.83 4.81
CA LEU A 325 3.55 17.12 6.22
C LEU A 325 5.05 17.30 6.44
N ASP A 326 5.88 16.65 5.62
CA ASP A 326 7.34 16.71 5.74
C ASP A 326 7.92 17.84 4.87
N GLU A 327 8.40 18.88 5.53
CA GLU A 327 9.06 20.00 4.86
C GLU A 327 10.24 19.55 3.98
N ARG A 328 10.95 18.51 4.41
CA ARG A 328 12.10 17.93 3.70
C ARG A 328 11.71 17.35 2.35
N ALA A 329 10.57 16.66 2.31
CA ALA A 329 10.00 16.10 1.10
C ALA A 329 9.59 17.21 0.12
N VAL A 330 8.95 18.27 0.62
CA VAL A 330 8.57 19.46 -0.15
C VAL A 330 9.80 20.15 -0.75
N GLN A 331 10.87 20.32 0.02
CA GLN A 331 12.12 20.89 -0.46
C GLN A 331 12.69 20.08 -1.63
N LEU A 332 12.73 18.75 -1.52
CA LEU A 332 13.18 17.86 -2.61
C LEU A 332 12.32 17.95 -3.85
N THR A 333 11.00 18.04 -3.69
CA THR A 333 10.07 18.22 -4.80
C THR A 333 10.35 19.54 -5.53
N LYS A 334 10.52 20.64 -4.80
CA LYS A 334 10.87 21.96 -5.38
C LYS A 334 12.20 21.92 -6.14
N VAL A 335 13.21 21.28 -5.57
CA VAL A 335 14.52 21.11 -6.24
C VAL A 335 14.40 20.24 -7.48
N GLY A 336 13.68 19.12 -7.43
CA GLY A 336 13.45 18.27 -8.59
C GLY A 336 12.77 19.03 -9.73
N LEU A 337 11.74 19.81 -9.42
CA LEU A 337 11.05 20.68 -10.39
C LEU A 337 11.99 21.77 -10.93
N PHE A 338 12.80 22.37 -10.08
CA PHE A 338 13.81 23.34 -10.49
C PHE A 338 14.84 22.75 -11.48
N ILE A 339 15.35 21.55 -11.18
CA ILE A 339 16.28 20.84 -12.08
C ILE A 339 15.62 20.57 -13.43
N LYS A 340 14.39 20.07 -13.45
CA LYS A 340 13.64 19.83 -14.69
C LYS A 340 13.44 21.10 -15.49
N ALA A 341 13.04 22.19 -14.85
CA ALA A 341 12.87 23.47 -15.52
C ALA A 341 14.19 24.00 -16.09
N LYS A 342 15.27 23.95 -15.31
CA LYS A 342 16.63 24.36 -15.73
C LYS A 342 17.17 23.50 -16.87
N THR A 343 16.88 22.19 -16.89
CA THR A 343 17.26 21.29 -17.97
C THR A 343 16.58 21.69 -19.28
N LYS A 344 15.33 22.11 -19.24
CA LYS A 344 14.61 22.63 -20.42
C LYS A 344 15.11 24.03 -20.81
N ARG A 345 15.42 24.88 -19.83
CA ARG A 345 15.93 26.25 -20.04
C ARG A 345 16.79 26.71 -18.88
N ASN A 346 18.10 26.76 -19.05
CA ASN A 346 19.05 27.12 -17.98
C ASN A 346 18.80 28.52 -17.37
N SER A 347 18.26 29.48 -18.13
CA SER A 347 17.94 30.83 -17.66
C SER A 347 16.53 30.99 -17.08
N VAL A 348 15.78 29.93 -16.83
CA VAL A 348 14.43 30.01 -16.26
C VAL A 348 14.48 30.60 -14.86
N LYS A 349 13.49 31.44 -14.54
CA LYS A 349 13.27 31.97 -13.18
C LYS A 349 11.93 31.52 -12.69
N ILE A 350 11.88 30.95 -11.54
CA ILE A 350 10.66 30.50 -10.86
C ILE A 350 10.36 31.49 -9.74
N ASN A 351 9.24 32.19 -9.81
CA ASN A 351 8.88 33.22 -8.81
C ASN A 351 8.19 32.59 -7.60
N HIS A 352 7.40 31.52 -7.79
CA HIS A 352 6.74 30.81 -6.70
C HIS A 352 6.44 29.36 -7.07
N TYR A 353 6.26 28.52 -6.04
CA TYR A 353 5.84 27.14 -6.16
C TYR A 353 4.49 26.97 -5.48
N ASN A 354 3.55 26.25 -6.09
CA ASN A 354 2.33 25.79 -5.43
C ASN A 354 2.56 24.41 -4.77
N VAL A 355 3.75 24.22 -4.22
CA VAL A 355 4.12 23.03 -3.44
C VAL A 355 4.53 23.52 -2.05
N VAL A 356 3.81 23.06 -1.02
CA VAL A 356 3.94 23.63 0.32
C VAL A 356 3.98 22.52 1.38
N SER A 357 4.81 22.74 2.42
CA SER A 357 4.73 21.96 3.65
C SER A 357 3.59 22.45 4.52
N ALA A 358 2.86 21.51 5.13
CA ALA A 358 1.87 21.83 6.14
C ALA A 358 2.49 21.98 7.56
N SER A 359 3.81 21.86 7.70
CA SER A 359 4.54 21.93 8.99
C SER A 359 4.62 23.32 9.62
N PHE A 360 4.11 24.35 8.96
CA PHE A 360 4.09 25.72 9.48
C PHE A 360 3.34 25.81 10.81
N ARG A 361 3.81 26.70 11.69
CA ARG A 361 3.23 26.97 13.01
C ARG A 361 2.75 28.40 13.07
N LEU A 362 1.46 28.59 13.27
CA LEU A 362 0.81 29.89 13.32
C LEU A 362 0.67 30.38 14.76
N PRO A 363 0.83 31.69 15.00
CA PRO A 363 0.54 32.31 16.30
C PRO A 363 -0.93 32.21 16.66
N ASP A 364 -1.27 32.50 17.93
CA ASP A 364 -2.66 32.61 18.35
C ASP A 364 -3.36 33.73 17.54
N TYR A 365 -4.57 33.47 17.07
CA TYR A 365 -5.39 34.44 16.35
C TYR A 365 -5.49 35.80 17.04
N LYS A 366 -5.48 35.81 18.39
CA LYS A 366 -5.52 37.05 19.19
C LYS A 366 -4.32 37.96 19.00
N GLU A 367 -3.17 37.41 18.63
CA GLU A 367 -1.95 38.19 18.42
C GLU A 367 -1.96 38.93 17.08
N ILE A 368 -2.64 38.35 16.08
CA ILE A 368 -2.70 38.87 14.72
C ILE A 368 -4.08 39.43 14.35
N GLY A 369 -5.12 39.12 15.14
CA GLY A 369 -6.50 39.57 14.87
C GLY A 369 -6.63 41.09 14.66
N ASN A 370 -5.79 41.87 15.31
CA ASN A 370 -5.74 43.34 15.14
C ASN A 370 -5.23 43.77 13.73
N LEU A 371 -4.56 42.88 12.98
CA LEU A 371 -4.16 43.11 11.59
C LEU A 371 -5.31 42.99 10.61
N PHE A 372 -6.38 42.27 11.04
CA PHE A 372 -7.59 42.04 10.27
C PHE A 372 -8.75 42.92 10.77
N ASP A 373 -8.47 44.12 11.24
CA ASP A 373 -9.43 45.03 11.83
C ASP A 373 -10.65 45.29 10.94
N ALA A 374 -11.76 45.56 11.60
CA ALA A 374 -13.12 45.76 11.06
C ALA A 374 -13.25 46.82 9.91
N GLN A 375 -12.18 47.51 9.57
CA GLN A 375 -12.12 48.37 8.39
C GLN A 375 -12.03 47.59 7.05
N PHE A 376 -11.64 46.29 7.10
CA PHE A 376 -11.39 45.50 5.90
C PHE A 376 -12.38 44.33 5.72
N PHE A 377 -13.03 43.86 6.80
CA PHE A 377 -13.90 42.68 6.74
C PHE A 377 -15.20 42.89 7.49
N SER A 378 -16.32 42.37 6.95
CA SER A 378 -17.57 42.29 7.69
C SER A 378 -17.44 41.31 8.86
N LYS A 379 -18.34 41.39 9.87
CA LYS A 379 -18.30 40.51 11.03
C LYS A 379 -18.37 39.03 10.65
N ASP A 380 -19.18 38.67 9.67
CA ASP A 380 -19.36 37.30 9.19
C ASP A 380 -18.08 36.71 8.63
N PHE A 381 -17.25 37.51 7.98
CA PHE A 381 -15.94 37.11 7.46
C PHE A 381 -14.87 37.02 8.53
N SER A 382 -14.92 37.86 9.55
CA SER A 382 -14.02 37.78 10.70
C SER A 382 -14.25 36.48 11.49
N ASP A 383 -15.51 36.08 11.67
CA ASP A 383 -15.86 34.83 12.35
C ASP A 383 -15.40 33.59 11.54
N LEU A 384 -15.61 33.60 10.21
CA LEU A 384 -15.10 32.55 9.31
C LEU A 384 -13.57 32.48 9.35
N LEU A 385 -12.87 33.61 9.29
CA LEU A 385 -11.41 33.65 9.35
C LEU A 385 -10.90 33.07 10.66
N GLN A 386 -11.54 33.38 11.79
CA GLN A 386 -11.16 32.83 13.09
C GLN A 386 -11.31 31.31 13.14
N ASP A 387 -12.37 30.75 12.53
CA ASP A 387 -12.57 29.30 12.47
C ASP A 387 -11.59 28.61 11.52
N VAL A 388 -11.32 29.20 10.35
CA VAL A 388 -10.30 28.73 9.42
C VAL A 388 -8.90 28.78 10.05
N TRP A 389 -8.62 29.83 10.84
CA TRP A 389 -7.35 29.96 11.54
C TRP A 389 -7.09 28.83 12.54
N LYS A 390 -8.12 28.41 13.27
CA LYS A 390 -8.03 27.24 14.17
C LYS A 390 -7.69 25.96 13.42
N ASP A 391 -8.25 25.77 12.23
CA ASP A 391 -7.92 24.59 11.41
C ASP A 391 -6.49 24.69 10.85
N LEU A 392 -6.08 25.86 10.38
CA LEU A 392 -4.71 26.11 9.92
C LEU A 392 -3.67 25.87 11.03
N GLN A 393 -3.98 26.18 12.29
CA GLN A 393 -3.13 25.83 13.42
C GLN A 393 -2.96 24.32 13.63
N GLN A 394 -3.82 23.49 13.04
CA GLN A 394 -3.70 22.02 13.05
C GLN A 394 -3.13 21.44 11.76
N ALA A 395 -2.74 22.29 10.80
CA ALA A 395 -2.23 21.83 9.52
C ALA A 395 -0.98 20.95 9.66
N HIS A 396 -0.11 21.25 10.62
CA HIS A 396 1.09 20.46 10.92
C HIS A 396 0.77 19.02 11.42
N LYS A 397 -0.47 18.75 11.83
CA LYS A 397 -0.93 17.42 12.27
C LYS A 397 -1.61 16.63 11.17
N PHE A 398 -2.46 17.28 10.40
CA PHE A 398 -3.42 16.60 9.51
C PHE A 398 -3.26 16.99 8.03
N GLY A 399 -2.47 18.02 7.71
CA GLY A 399 -2.12 18.43 6.35
C GLY A 399 -3.33 18.57 5.45
N SER A 400 -3.24 18.01 4.26
CA SER A 400 -4.28 18.02 3.23
C SER A 400 -5.60 17.34 3.61
N LEU A 401 -5.64 16.58 4.72
CA LEU A 401 -6.88 15.98 5.26
C LEU A 401 -7.79 16.99 5.96
N LEU A 402 -7.34 18.21 6.21
CA LEU A 402 -8.20 19.29 6.72
C LEU A 402 -9.25 19.67 5.67
N ARG A 403 -10.52 19.75 6.09
CA ARG A 403 -11.67 20.04 5.21
C ARG A 403 -12.07 21.51 5.31
N ILE A 404 -11.11 22.41 5.12
CA ILE A 404 -11.30 23.86 5.23
C ILE A 404 -12.24 24.37 4.13
N ASP A 405 -12.17 23.78 2.93
CA ASP A 405 -13.02 24.04 1.78
C ASP A 405 -14.51 23.90 2.11
N GLU A 406 -14.90 22.93 2.94
CA GLU A 406 -16.31 22.77 3.34
C GLU A 406 -16.83 23.98 4.12
N LYS A 407 -16.02 24.54 5.01
CA LYS A 407 -16.43 25.75 5.76
C LYS A 407 -16.71 26.93 4.84
N PHE A 408 -15.91 27.06 3.76
CA PHE A 408 -16.15 28.08 2.74
C PHE A 408 -17.43 27.80 1.95
N GLU A 409 -17.67 26.57 1.53
CA GLU A 409 -18.89 26.20 0.78
C GLU A 409 -20.15 26.27 1.66
N ASP A 410 -20.07 25.86 2.94
CA ASP A 410 -21.18 25.98 3.88
C ASP A 410 -21.56 27.42 4.12
N LYS A 411 -20.59 28.31 4.31
CA LYS A 411 -20.84 29.74 4.46
C LYS A 411 -21.46 30.36 3.20
N LYS A 412 -20.96 29.95 2.03
CA LYS A 412 -21.52 30.34 0.74
C LYS A 412 -22.96 29.88 0.57
N LYS A 413 -23.28 28.67 1.04
CA LYS A 413 -24.63 28.12 1.03
C LYS A 413 -25.55 28.85 2.01
N GLU A 414 -25.09 29.08 3.23
CA GLU A 414 -25.80 29.88 4.25
C GLU A 414 -26.16 31.26 3.72
N LEU A 415 -25.20 31.97 3.12
CA LEU A 415 -25.44 33.26 2.50
C LEU A 415 -26.45 33.19 1.33
N LYS A 416 -26.43 32.11 0.53
CA LYS A 416 -27.41 31.90 -0.54
C LYS A 416 -28.80 31.56 0.02
N GLU A 417 -28.92 30.79 1.08
CA GLU A 417 -30.20 30.45 1.73
C GLU A 417 -30.83 31.65 2.45
N GLU A 418 -30.00 32.50 3.10
CA GLU A 418 -30.48 33.79 3.64
C GLU A 418 -31.07 34.72 2.57
N LEU A 419 -30.63 34.53 1.34
CA LEU A 419 -31.08 35.30 0.16
C LEU A 419 -32.46 34.91 -0.32
N GLY A 420 -33.04 33.76 0.06
CA GLY A 420 -34.39 33.30 -0.24
C GLY A 420 -34.84 33.48 -1.70
N ASP A 421 -35.84 32.73 -2.13
CA ASP A 421 -36.48 32.80 -3.47
C ASP A 421 -37.18 34.17 -3.83
N ALA A 422 -37.02 35.17 -2.96
CA ALA A 422 -37.59 36.50 -3.17
C ALA A 422 -36.61 37.36 -3.96
N GLN A 423 -36.99 37.68 -5.19
CA GLN A 423 -36.43 38.70 -6.06
C GLN A 423 -35.07 39.28 -5.63
N LEU A 424 -34.04 38.91 -6.35
CA LEU A 424 -32.69 39.46 -6.26
C LEU A 424 -32.73 41.00 -6.08
N SER A 425 -32.63 41.46 -4.84
CA SER A 425 -32.41 42.86 -4.59
C SER A 425 -30.97 43.21 -4.96
N LEU A 426 -30.71 44.45 -5.37
CA LEU A 426 -29.37 44.93 -5.71
C LEU A 426 -28.36 44.66 -4.57
N PHE A 427 -28.83 44.69 -3.31
CA PHE A 427 -28.05 44.43 -2.08
C PHE A 427 -27.59 42.99 -1.92
N THR A 428 -28.29 42.08 -2.51
CA THR A 428 -28.10 40.64 -2.44
C THR A 428 -27.05 40.15 -3.46
N TYR A 429 -27.09 40.78 -4.65
CA TYR A 429 -26.07 40.58 -5.68
C TYR A 429 -24.72 41.14 -5.20
N GLU A 430 -24.72 42.27 -4.49
CA GLU A 430 -23.52 42.84 -3.88
C GLU A 430 -22.86 41.91 -2.85
N LYS A 431 -23.64 41.22 -1.99
CA LYS A 431 -23.07 40.25 -1.00
C LYS A 431 -22.49 39.00 -1.66
N ALA A 432 -23.10 38.46 -2.70
CA ALA A 432 -22.55 37.30 -3.40
C ALA A 432 -21.29 37.66 -4.20
N VAL A 433 -21.29 38.82 -4.83
CA VAL A 433 -20.12 39.39 -5.50
C VAL A 433 -19.05 39.75 -4.45
N GLU A 434 -19.43 40.23 -3.27
CA GLU A 434 -18.55 40.53 -2.17
C GLU A 434 -17.89 39.27 -1.63
N PHE A 435 -18.56 38.10 -1.64
CA PHE A 435 -17.96 36.81 -1.23
C PHE A 435 -16.95 36.29 -2.27
N ASP A 436 -17.28 36.32 -3.55
CA ASP A 436 -16.32 35.93 -4.61
C ASP A 436 -15.15 36.94 -4.70
N LEU A 437 -15.42 38.25 -4.46
CA LEU A 437 -14.38 39.25 -4.28
C LEU A 437 -13.60 39.05 -2.98
N PHE A 438 -14.22 38.58 -1.93
CA PHE A 438 -13.58 38.25 -0.67
C PHE A 438 -12.59 37.11 -0.85
N ALA A 439 -12.99 35.98 -1.46
CA ALA A 439 -12.11 34.89 -1.71
C ALA A 439 -10.88 35.32 -2.54
N ASN A 440 -11.07 36.15 -3.55
CA ASN A 440 -10.00 36.66 -4.40
C ASN A 440 -9.17 37.77 -3.72
N ASN A 441 -9.78 38.71 -3.00
CA ASN A 441 -9.08 39.80 -2.31
C ASN A 441 -8.56 39.40 -0.92
N PHE A 442 -9.08 38.31 -0.36
CA PHE A 442 -8.68 37.79 0.96
C PHE A 442 -7.20 37.46 0.98
N TYR A 443 -6.75 36.69 -0.01
CA TYR A 443 -5.34 36.32 -0.15
C TYR A 443 -4.42 37.53 -0.35
N GLU A 444 -4.86 38.51 -1.15
CA GLU A 444 -4.09 39.72 -1.44
C GLU A 444 -3.97 40.60 -0.19
N LYS A 445 -5.05 40.87 0.50
CA LYS A 445 -5.06 41.66 1.74
C LYS A 445 -4.35 41.00 2.90
N LEU A 446 -4.45 39.67 2.98
CA LEU A 446 -3.73 38.92 3.99
C LEU A 446 -2.22 38.94 3.71
N GLY A 447 -1.82 38.84 2.44
CA GLY A 447 -0.44 39.04 1.99
C GLY A 447 0.09 40.43 2.33
N GLU A 448 -0.69 41.50 2.12
CA GLU A 448 -0.32 42.87 2.49
C GLU A 448 -0.16 43.05 4.01
N ALA A 449 -1.06 42.43 4.81
CA ALA A 449 -0.96 42.45 6.26
C ALA A 449 0.29 41.75 6.77
N ILE A 450 0.62 40.60 6.18
CA ILE A 450 1.82 39.80 6.50
C ILE A 450 3.08 40.59 6.15
N ASN A 451 3.15 41.19 4.97
CA ASN A 451 4.29 42.00 4.54
C ASN A 451 4.50 43.22 5.45
N THR A 452 3.40 43.81 5.93
CA THR A 452 3.47 44.94 6.87
C THR A 452 3.99 44.48 8.25
N TYR A 453 3.68 43.24 8.64
CA TYR A 453 4.12 42.63 9.91
C TYR A 453 5.59 42.19 9.87
N ALA A 454 6.08 41.81 8.69
CA ALA A 454 7.45 41.30 8.45
C ALA A 454 8.59 42.31 8.56
N ILE A 455 8.30 43.59 8.82
CA ILE A 455 9.31 44.68 8.90
C ILE A 455 10.28 44.51 10.09
N ASP A 456 9.93 43.76 11.10
CA ASP A 456 10.75 43.47 12.29
C ASP A 456 11.43 42.10 12.13
N ASP A 457 12.76 42.01 12.33
CA ASP A 457 13.55 40.77 12.15
C ASP A 457 13.05 39.60 13.05
N LYS A 458 12.50 39.88 14.24
CA LYS A 458 11.86 38.87 15.09
C LYS A 458 10.55 38.36 14.54
N LYS A 459 9.96 39.05 13.57
CA LYS A 459 8.66 38.71 12.95
C LYS A 459 8.80 38.08 11.57
N LYS A 460 10.01 38.04 11.02
CA LYS A 460 10.28 37.45 9.68
C LYS A 460 9.91 35.95 9.64
N PHE A 461 10.23 35.19 10.68
CA PHE A 461 9.86 33.77 10.78
C PHE A 461 8.35 33.59 10.78
N MET A 462 7.62 34.41 11.54
CA MET A 462 6.15 34.35 11.58
C MET A 462 5.54 34.80 10.25
N ALA A 463 6.15 35.71 9.55
CA ALA A 463 5.73 36.15 8.21
C ALA A 463 5.88 34.99 7.18
N GLN A 464 6.98 34.26 7.22
CA GLN A 464 7.20 33.10 6.36
C GLN A 464 6.18 32.01 6.64
N ALA A 465 6.01 31.60 7.91
CA ALA A 465 5.03 30.59 8.31
C ALA A 465 3.59 30.99 7.89
N THR A 466 3.26 32.27 7.98
CA THR A 466 1.96 32.77 7.56
C THR A 466 1.83 32.77 6.03
N SER A 467 2.88 33.08 5.28
CA SER A 467 2.91 32.97 3.81
C SER A 467 2.73 31.52 3.34
N GLU A 468 3.37 30.56 3.99
CA GLU A 468 3.19 29.14 3.72
C GLU A 468 1.76 28.68 4.04
N ALA A 469 1.21 29.12 5.18
CA ALA A 469 -0.17 28.84 5.55
C ALA A 469 -1.18 29.39 4.54
N MET A 470 -0.88 30.54 3.92
CA MET A 470 -1.72 31.13 2.87
C MET A 470 -1.64 30.32 1.58
N THR A 471 -0.46 29.89 1.19
CA THR A 471 -0.28 29.00 0.03
C THR A 471 -1.02 27.69 0.27
N PHE A 472 -0.89 27.11 1.46
CA PHE A 472 -1.61 25.90 1.87
C PHE A 472 -3.13 26.14 1.79
N LEU A 473 -3.65 27.22 2.38
CA LEU A 473 -5.07 27.54 2.36
C LEU A 473 -5.61 27.66 0.93
N LYS A 474 -4.88 28.37 0.05
CA LYS A 474 -5.23 28.47 -1.36
C LYS A 474 -5.32 27.09 -2.00
N ILE A 475 -4.34 26.22 -1.81
CA ILE A 475 -4.29 24.89 -2.40
C ILE A 475 -5.42 24.00 -1.88
N VAL A 476 -5.74 24.01 -0.57
CA VAL A 476 -6.79 23.13 -0.01
C VAL A 476 -8.21 23.60 -0.30
N THR A 477 -8.39 24.86 -0.74
CA THR A 477 -9.70 25.40 -1.11
C THR A 477 -9.96 25.44 -2.63
N GLU A 478 -8.93 25.14 -3.44
CA GLU A 478 -9.08 25.02 -4.88
C GLU A 478 -9.55 23.63 -5.30
N THR A 479 -10.03 23.51 -6.53
CA THR A 479 -10.40 22.26 -7.18
C THR A 479 -9.52 21.98 -8.39
N TYR A 480 -9.33 20.71 -8.72
CA TYR A 480 -8.32 20.22 -9.64
C TYR A 480 -8.91 19.34 -10.74
N ASP A 481 -8.26 19.33 -11.89
CA ASP A 481 -8.65 18.49 -13.01
C ASP A 481 -8.11 17.07 -12.85
N VAL A 482 -6.94 16.93 -12.20
CA VAL A 482 -6.32 15.65 -11.89
C VAL A 482 -5.77 15.66 -10.47
N VAL A 483 -6.04 14.60 -9.73
CA VAL A 483 -5.41 14.29 -8.45
C VAL A 483 -4.62 12.99 -8.61
N ALA A 484 -3.30 13.05 -8.45
CA ALA A 484 -2.42 11.89 -8.61
C ALA A 484 -1.59 11.69 -7.35
N SER A 485 -1.70 10.53 -6.69
CA SER A 485 -1.03 10.33 -5.40
C SER A 485 -0.75 8.86 -5.02
N ASN A 486 0.25 8.69 -4.18
CA ASN A 486 0.51 7.48 -3.40
C ASN A 486 0.38 7.83 -1.90
N PRO A 487 -0.82 7.68 -1.30
CA PRO A 487 -1.07 8.10 0.07
C PRO A 487 -0.45 7.16 1.10
N PRO A 488 -0.35 7.56 2.38
CA PRO A 488 0.10 6.69 3.47
C PRO A 488 -0.85 5.51 3.72
N TYR A 489 -0.29 4.34 4.16
CA TYR A 489 -1.03 3.07 4.35
C TYR A 489 -1.20 2.67 5.83
N THR A 490 -1.24 3.61 6.76
CA THR A 490 -1.43 3.31 8.19
C THR A 490 -2.82 2.76 8.45
N ASP A 491 -2.89 1.54 9.01
CA ASP A 491 -4.15 0.92 9.42
C ASP A 491 -4.70 1.58 10.70
N SER A 492 -6.02 1.65 10.82
CA SER A 492 -6.69 2.25 11.99
C SER A 492 -6.29 1.62 13.33
N ALA A 493 -5.92 0.33 13.31
CA ALA A 493 -5.43 -0.37 14.50
C ALA A 493 -4.04 0.14 14.95
N ASP A 494 -3.26 0.73 14.07
CA ASP A 494 -1.91 1.22 14.34
C ASP A 494 -1.85 2.74 14.58
N MET A 495 -2.94 3.46 14.32
CA MET A 495 -3.03 4.91 14.54
C MET A 495 -3.00 5.26 16.03
N GLY A 496 -2.36 6.39 16.34
CA GLY A 496 -2.40 7.01 17.66
C GLY A 496 -3.73 7.69 17.96
N GLU A 497 -3.89 8.14 19.19
CA GLU A 497 -5.18 8.66 19.69
C GLU A 497 -5.62 9.95 18.99
N GLN A 498 -4.69 10.88 18.77
CA GLN A 498 -5.03 12.18 18.15
C GLN A 498 -5.46 12.01 16.70
N LEU A 499 -4.69 11.24 15.93
CA LEU A 499 -5.00 10.94 14.52
C LEU A 499 -6.33 10.20 14.41
N HIS A 500 -6.53 9.16 15.23
CA HIS A 500 -7.77 8.38 15.24
C HIS A 500 -9.00 9.23 15.60
N THR A 501 -8.88 10.14 16.56
CA THR A 501 -9.97 11.05 16.96
C THR A 501 -10.32 12.00 15.81
N PHE A 502 -9.33 12.65 15.21
CA PHE A 502 -9.53 13.54 14.07
C PHE A 502 -10.28 12.84 12.92
N LEU A 503 -9.87 11.62 12.57
CA LEU A 503 -10.51 10.86 11.48
C LEU A 503 -11.95 10.47 11.83
N ASN A 504 -12.23 10.10 13.10
CA ASN A 504 -13.59 9.81 13.54
C ASN A 504 -14.52 11.03 13.43
N ASP A 505 -14.01 12.20 13.77
CA ASP A 505 -14.80 13.44 13.76
C ASP A 505 -15.09 13.92 12.32
N ASN A 506 -14.13 13.75 11.39
CA ASN A 506 -14.20 14.33 10.05
C ASN A 506 -14.58 13.35 8.93
N TYR A 507 -14.29 12.02 9.07
CA TYR A 507 -14.38 11.05 7.97
C TYR A 507 -15.20 9.79 8.29
N LYS A 508 -15.91 9.77 9.43
CA LYS A 508 -16.73 8.61 9.82
C LYS A 508 -18.19 8.73 9.36
N THR A 509 -18.71 9.94 9.22
CA THR A 509 -20.11 10.23 8.90
C THR A 509 -20.19 11.10 7.65
N PRO A 510 -21.14 10.91 6.71
CA PRO A 510 -22.19 9.88 6.69
C PRO A 510 -21.71 8.49 6.24
N MET A 511 -20.52 8.37 5.68
CA MET A 511 -19.88 7.14 5.22
C MET A 511 -18.53 6.98 5.90
N LYS A 512 -18.12 5.73 6.15
CA LYS A 512 -16.94 5.42 6.95
C LYS A 512 -15.67 5.32 6.11
N PHE A 513 -14.81 6.35 6.17
CA PHE A 513 -13.51 6.40 5.47
C PHE A 513 -12.31 6.40 6.44
N ILE A 514 -12.37 5.62 7.51
CA ILE A 514 -11.40 5.66 8.62
C ILE A 514 -10.68 4.33 8.87
N GLY A 515 -10.85 3.33 8.01
CA GLY A 515 -10.26 2.01 8.21
C GLY A 515 -8.75 1.97 7.97
N ASN A 516 -8.26 2.82 7.09
CA ASN A 516 -6.84 3.02 6.77
C ASN A 516 -6.68 4.42 6.18
N LEU A 517 -5.49 5.02 6.30
CA LEU A 517 -5.26 6.38 5.79
C LEU A 517 -5.48 6.50 4.29
N TYR A 518 -5.11 5.52 3.47
CA TYR A 518 -5.36 5.58 2.02
C TYR A 518 -6.86 5.69 1.68
N VAL A 519 -7.74 5.14 2.52
CA VAL A 519 -9.19 5.24 2.35
C VAL A 519 -9.68 6.67 2.63
N THR A 520 -9.10 7.31 3.64
CA THR A 520 -9.36 8.72 3.95
C THR A 520 -8.86 9.62 2.83
N PHE A 521 -7.63 9.37 2.34
CA PHE A 521 -7.05 10.10 1.20
C PHE A 521 -7.84 9.91 -0.09
N TYR A 522 -8.37 8.70 -0.36
CA TYR A 522 -9.26 8.51 -1.50
C TYR A 522 -10.47 9.47 -1.43
N LYS A 523 -11.10 9.57 -0.26
CA LYS A 523 -12.24 10.48 -0.07
C LYS A 523 -11.84 11.93 -0.28
N ARG A 524 -10.71 12.34 0.30
CA ARG A 524 -10.18 13.71 0.15
C ARG A 524 -9.79 14.03 -1.29
N ASN A 525 -9.14 13.10 -1.98
CA ASN A 525 -8.79 13.23 -3.40
C ASN A 525 -10.02 13.43 -4.29
N TYR A 526 -11.10 12.69 -3.99
CA TYR A 526 -12.37 12.89 -4.70
C TYR A 526 -12.97 14.28 -4.43
N GLU A 527 -12.84 14.82 -3.22
CA GLU A 527 -13.32 16.16 -2.85
C GLU A 527 -12.56 17.25 -3.62
N PHE A 528 -11.26 17.11 -3.79
CA PHE A 528 -10.45 18.03 -4.58
C PHE A 528 -10.79 18.08 -6.08
N LEU A 529 -11.51 17.11 -6.62
CA LEU A 529 -11.76 17.05 -8.07
C LEU A 529 -12.84 17.99 -8.55
N ASN A 530 -12.57 18.60 -9.69
CA ASN A 530 -13.57 19.17 -10.58
C ASN A 530 -14.53 18.10 -11.11
N LYS A 531 -15.71 18.50 -11.60
CA LYS A 531 -16.60 17.61 -12.36
C LYS A 531 -15.85 17.08 -13.60
N ASN A 532 -15.94 15.78 -13.86
CA ASN A 532 -15.21 15.07 -14.93
C ASN A 532 -13.67 15.02 -14.72
N GLY A 533 -13.15 15.45 -13.57
CA GLY A 533 -11.75 15.31 -13.21
C GLY A 533 -11.36 13.86 -12.91
N PHE A 534 -10.06 13.57 -12.84
CA PHE A 534 -9.50 12.23 -12.64
C PHE A 534 -8.78 12.09 -11.30
N VAL A 535 -9.03 10.97 -10.61
CA VAL A 535 -8.19 10.47 -9.51
C VAL A 535 -7.31 9.34 -10.03
N ALA A 536 -6.00 9.49 -9.92
CA ALA A 536 -5.01 8.47 -10.22
C ALA A 536 -4.29 8.08 -8.92
N MET A 537 -4.51 6.85 -8.42
CA MET A 537 -3.98 6.43 -7.12
C MET A 537 -3.34 5.05 -7.17
N ILE A 538 -2.37 4.85 -6.29
CA ILE A 538 -1.81 3.54 -5.96
C ILE A 538 -1.88 3.33 -4.45
N HIS A 539 -2.36 2.15 -4.01
CA HIS A 539 -2.41 1.76 -2.61
C HIS A 539 -2.75 0.25 -2.47
N PRO A 540 -2.77 -0.34 -1.25
CA PRO A 540 -3.13 -1.74 -1.05
C PRO A 540 -4.50 -2.09 -1.63
N LEU A 541 -4.58 -3.26 -2.28
CA LEU A 541 -5.79 -3.75 -2.96
C LEU A 541 -6.90 -4.25 -2.00
N THR A 542 -6.62 -4.31 -0.70
CA THR A 542 -7.55 -4.87 0.31
C THR A 542 -8.93 -4.21 0.36
N PHE A 543 -9.04 -2.96 -0.11
CA PHE A 543 -10.33 -2.28 -0.21
C PHE A 543 -11.29 -2.95 -1.20
N MET A 544 -10.80 -3.72 -2.17
CA MET A 544 -11.62 -4.39 -3.19
C MET A 544 -12.61 -5.38 -2.58
N TYR A 545 -12.28 -6.01 -1.45
CA TYR A 545 -13.05 -7.12 -0.89
C TYR A 545 -13.31 -7.06 0.61
N LEU A 546 -12.44 -6.44 1.45
CA LEU A 546 -12.65 -6.44 2.89
C LEU A 546 -13.93 -5.66 3.29
N PRO A 547 -14.78 -6.23 4.19
CA PRO A 547 -16.02 -5.57 4.62
C PRO A 547 -15.79 -4.20 5.25
N THR A 548 -14.65 -3.99 5.93
CA THR A 548 -14.28 -2.71 6.54
C THR A 548 -14.29 -1.55 5.54
N TYR A 549 -14.01 -1.82 4.26
CA TYR A 549 -13.91 -0.81 3.20
C TYR A 549 -15.13 -0.77 2.28
N LYS A 550 -16.27 -1.34 2.69
CA LYS A 550 -17.52 -1.32 1.93
C LYS A 550 -17.89 0.10 1.49
N ASP A 551 -17.83 1.08 2.40
CA ASP A 551 -18.27 2.44 2.11
C ASP A 551 -17.41 3.11 1.02
N MET A 552 -16.11 2.82 0.96
CA MET A 552 -15.25 3.24 -0.13
C MET A 552 -15.71 2.64 -1.47
N ARG A 553 -15.99 1.33 -1.52
CA ARG A 553 -16.49 0.68 -2.75
C ARG A 553 -17.83 1.25 -3.19
N VAL A 554 -18.77 1.44 -2.25
CA VAL A 554 -20.06 2.05 -2.52
C VAL A 554 -19.90 3.45 -3.08
N HIS A 555 -18.98 4.24 -2.53
CA HIS A 555 -18.69 5.58 -3.01
C HIS A 555 -18.09 5.57 -4.43
N ILE A 556 -17.08 4.71 -4.68
CA ILE A 556 -16.48 4.56 -6.02
C ILE A 556 -17.57 4.21 -7.05
N LEU A 557 -18.36 3.16 -6.79
CA LEU A 557 -19.33 2.63 -7.76
C LEU A 557 -20.53 3.54 -8.00
N ASN A 558 -20.82 4.49 -7.12
CA ASN A 558 -21.93 5.42 -7.27
C ASN A 558 -21.52 6.78 -7.82
N ASN A 559 -20.28 7.20 -7.56
CA ASN A 559 -19.87 8.59 -7.81
C ASN A 559 -18.73 8.72 -8.82
N THR A 560 -18.19 7.59 -9.29
CA THR A 560 -17.09 7.60 -10.27
C THR A 560 -17.27 6.54 -11.35
N SER A 561 -16.62 6.75 -12.49
CA SER A 561 -16.39 5.73 -13.52
C SER A 561 -14.95 5.25 -13.42
N ILE A 562 -14.75 3.93 -13.35
CA ILE A 562 -13.44 3.31 -13.43
C ILE A 562 -12.97 3.36 -14.88
N GLU A 563 -11.93 4.14 -15.17
CA GLU A 563 -11.35 4.23 -16.52
C GLU A 563 -10.43 3.03 -16.78
N VAL A 564 -9.54 2.75 -15.84
CA VAL A 564 -8.69 1.56 -15.79
C VAL A 564 -8.35 1.20 -14.35
N PHE A 565 -8.32 -0.07 -14.06
CA PHE A 565 -7.97 -0.63 -12.75
C PHE A 565 -6.93 -1.75 -12.95
N VAL A 566 -5.82 -1.68 -12.24
CA VAL A 566 -4.77 -2.71 -12.26
C VAL A 566 -4.72 -3.41 -10.91
N ASP A 567 -5.09 -4.67 -10.90
CA ASP A 567 -4.88 -5.60 -9.80
C ASP A 567 -3.50 -6.24 -9.95
N TYR A 568 -2.52 -5.65 -9.28
CA TYR A 568 -1.14 -6.11 -9.42
C TYR A 568 -0.83 -7.32 -8.53
N GLY A 569 -1.62 -7.52 -7.47
CA GLY A 569 -1.45 -8.59 -6.49
C GLY A 569 -0.15 -8.47 -5.68
N LEU A 570 0.07 -9.40 -4.76
CA LEU A 570 1.27 -9.41 -3.90
C LEU A 570 2.55 -9.37 -4.71
N SER A 571 3.44 -8.44 -4.39
CA SER A 571 4.67 -8.27 -5.16
C SER A 571 5.72 -7.44 -4.43
N ASN A 572 6.94 -7.47 -4.95
CA ASN A 572 8.05 -6.59 -4.57
C ASN A 572 8.04 -5.28 -5.38
N LEU A 573 6.88 -4.75 -5.77
CA LEU A 573 6.78 -3.52 -6.56
C LEU A 573 7.51 -2.35 -5.88
N PHE A 574 7.49 -2.32 -4.56
CA PHE A 574 8.12 -1.31 -3.72
C PHE A 574 9.44 -1.81 -3.07
N GLY A 575 10.23 -2.60 -3.81
CA GLY A 575 11.53 -3.09 -3.33
C GLY A 575 11.39 -4.07 -2.16
N LEU A 576 11.86 -3.69 -0.97
CA LEU A 576 11.82 -4.55 0.22
C LEU A 576 10.45 -4.57 0.94
N THR A 577 9.55 -3.66 0.58
CA THR A 577 8.22 -3.57 1.19
C THR A 577 7.24 -4.47 0.45
N MET A 578 6.83 -5.55 1.09
CA MET A 578 5.80 -6.46 0.57
C MET A 578 4.42 -5.85 0.78
N VAL A 579 3.78 -5.45 -0.32
CA VAL A 579 2.42 -4.92 -0.35
C VAL A 579 1.68 -5.58 -1.51
N ASP A 580 0.36 -5.74 -1.37
CA ASP A 580 -0.54 -6.14 -2.45
C ASP A 580 -1.09 -4.87 -3.13
N PRO A 581 -0.38 -4.24 -4.10
CA PRO A 581 -0.83 -2.97 -4.66
C PRO A 581 -1.91 -3.15 -5.71
N ALA A 582 -2.86 -2.22 -5.70
CA ALA A 582 -3.70 -1.88 -6.83
C ALA A 582 -3.46 -0.43 -7.21
N PHE A 583 -3.54 -0.13 -8.50
CA PHE A 583 -3.50 1.25 -8.98
C PHE A 583 -4.54 1.46 -10.08
N TYR A 584 -5.10 2.66 -10.12
CA TYR A 584 -6.25 2.92 -10.96
C TYR A 584 -6.41 4.39 -11.32
N VAL A 585 -7.17 4.60 -12.36
CA VAL A 585 -7.69 5.93 -12.76
C VAL A 585 -9.20 5.91 -12.69
N LEU A 586 -9.76 6.79 -11.85
CA LEU A 586 -11.21 7.01 -11.73
C LEU A 586 -11.56 8.40 -12.26
N ARG A 587 -12.73 8.51 -12.87
CA ARG A 587 -13.31 9.79 -13.31
C ARG A 587 -14.47 10.18 -12.39
N LYS A 588 -14.52 11.41 -11.92
CA LYS A 588 -15.67 11.97 -11.17
C LYS A 588 -16.85 12.24 -12.10
N ASN A 589 -17.54 11.17 -12.47
CA ASN A 589 -18.71 11.21 -13.38
C ASN A 589 -19.55 9.95 -13.19
N GLU A 590 -20.76 9.94 -13.80
CA GLU A 590 -21.58 8.73 -13.90
C GLU A 590 -20.89 7.67 -14.77
N ASN A 591 -21.05 6.41 -14.37
CA ASN A 591 -20.51 5.27 -15.11
C ASN A 591 -21.16 5.11 -16.49
N LYS A 592 -20.34 4.94 -17.53
CA LYS A 592 -20.77 4.71 -18.91
C LYS A 592 -20.80 3.22 -19.32
N GLY A 593 -20.55 2.28 -18.40
CA GLY A 593 -20.74 0.85 -18.61
C GLY A 593 -19.56 0.08 -19.23
N LYS A 594 -18.44 0.74 -19.53
CA LYS A 594 -17.22 0.08 -20.04
C LYS A 594 -16.06 0.43 -19.14
N ASN A 595 -15.73 -0.49 -18.22
CA ASN A 595 -14.64 -0.30 -17.27
C ASN A 595 -13.59 -1.40 -17.51
N LEU A 596 -12.33 -1.00 -17.51
CA LEU A 596 -11.19 -1.86 -17.84
C LEU A 596 -10.46 -2.31 -16.58
N PHE A 597 -10.20 -3.62 -16.51
CA PHE A 597 -9.45 -4.24 -15.42
C PHE A 597 -8.27 -5.02 -16.01
N ILE A 598 -7.07 -4.79 -15.47
CA ILE A 598 -5.86 -5.57 -15.76
C ILE A 598 -5.59 -6.45 -14.54
N SER A 599 -5.66 -7.78 -14.74
CA SER A 599 -5.47 -8.77 -13.68
C SER A 599 -4.09 -9.40 -13.78
N LEU A 600 -3.29 -9.25 -12.72
CA LEU A 600 -1.95 -9.83 -12.62
C LEU A 600 -1.78 -10.70 -11.37
N ASP A 601 -2.82 -10.84 -10.55
CA ASP A 601 -2.80 -11.61 -9.32
C ASP A 601 -2.53 -13.10 -9.57
N GLN A 602 -2.97 -13.66 -10.71
CA GLN A 602 -2.71 -15.05 -11.08
C GLN A 602 -1.21 -15.39 -11.18
N TYR A 603 -0.35 -14.40 -11.35
CA TYR A 603 1.11 -14.60 -11.37
C TYR A 603 1.75 -14.49 -9.98
N THR A 604 0.96 -14.16 -8.96
CA THR A 604 1.45 -14.06 -7.57
C THR A 604 1.96 -15.41 -7.08
N ARG A 605 3.17 -15.45 -6.50
CA ARG A 605 3.84 -16.66 -6.00
C ARG A 605 4.12 -17.73 -7.07
N THR A 606 4.17 -17.33 -8.33
CA THR A 606 4.59 -18.19 -9.43
C THR A 606 5.99 -17.77 -9.94
N PRO A 607 6.69 -18.61 -10.71
CA PRO A 607 7.95 -18.23 -11.37
C PRO A 607 7.82 -17.01 -12.30
N GLU A 608 6.60 -16.71 -12.75
CA GLU A 608 6.27 -15.61 -13.66
C GLU A 608 6.08 -14.27 -12.95
N GLU A 609 6.04 -14.24 -11.61
CA GLU A 609 5.83 -13.02 -10.81
C GLU A 609 6.80 -11.89 -11.20
N LYS A 610 8.06 -12.23 -11.50
CA LYS A 610 9.08 -11.28 -11.96
C LYS A 610 8.75 -10.58 -13.27
N TYR A 611 7.79 -11.09 -14.04
CA TYR A 611 7.36 -10.54 -15.33
C TYR A 611 6.10 -9.67 -15.24
N LYS A 612 5.49 -9.49 -14.06
CA LYS A 612 4.26 -8.72 -13.89
C LYS A 612 4.32 -7.32 -14.50
N LYS A 613 5.45 -6.59 -14.35
CA LYS A 613 5.64 -5.29 -15.02
C LYS A 613 5.47 -5.42 -16.54
N ARG A 614 6.13 -6.39 -17.15
CA ARG A 614 6.02 -6.62 -18.60
C ARG A 614 4.59 -6.96 -19.00
N TYR A 615 3.93 -7.88 -18.30
CA TYR A 615 2.54 -8.26 -18.57
C TYR A 615 1.56 -7.10 -18.41
N CYS A 616 1.79 -6.19 -17.43
CA CYS A 616 1.01 -4.98 -17.29
C CYS A 616 1.15 -4.05 -18.51
N LEU A 617 2.37 -3.83 -18.98
CA LEU A 617 2.63 -2.98 -20.13
C LEU A 617 2.11 -3.60 -21.45
N GLU A 618 2.26 -4.91 -21.63
CA GLU A 618 1.67 -5.65 -22.76
C GLU A 618 0.13 -5.59 -22.75
N ALA A 619 -0.49 -5.62 -21.56
CA ALA A 619 -1.93 -5.44 -21.42
C ALA A 619 -2.35 -4.00 -21.79
N LEU A 620 -1.59 -2.98 -21.36
CA LEU A 620 -1.82 -1.59 -21.74
C LEU A 620 -1.72 -1.42 -23.28
N ASP A 621 -0.67 -1.97 -23.88
CA ASP A 621 -0.48 -1.93 -25.32
C ASP A 621 -1.67 -2.56 -26.06
N SER A 622 -2.12 -3.73 -25.61
CA SER A 622 -3.25 -4.43 -26.20
C SER A 622 -4.57 -3.64 -26.11
N ILE A 623 -4.78 -2.90 -25.00
CA ILE A 623 -5.97 -2.03 -24.85
C ILE A 623 -5.88 -0.86 -25.84
N VAL A 624 -4.73 -0.21 -25.96
CA VAL A 624 -4.53 0.92 -26.87
C VAL A 624 -4.69 0.48 -28.33
N GLU A 625 -4.16 -0.70 -28.69
CA GLU A 625 -4.26 -1.27 -30.03
C GLU A 625 -5.60 -1.99 -30.30
N ASN A 626 -6.49 -2.06 -29.30
CA ASN A 626 -7.77 -2.79 -29.37
C ASN A 626 -7.62 -4.28 -29.73
N ILE A 627 -6.59 -4.90 -29.17
CA ILE A 627 -6.28 -6.32 -29.34
C ILE A 627 -6.70 -7.10 -28.08
N SER A 628 -7.17 -8.33 -28.25
CA SER A 628 -7.51 -9.21 -27.12
C SER A 628 -6.27 -9.60 -26.30
N ASN A 629 -6.37 -9.47 -24.98
CA ASN A 629 -5.33 -9.89 -24.05
C ASN A 629 -5.96 -10.63 -22.86
N LYS A 630 -5.38 -11.78 -22.48
CA LYS A 630 -5.91 -12.63 -21.40
C LYS A 630 -5.93 -11.93 -20.01
N ASN A 631 -5.06 -10.95 -19.82
CA ASN A 631 -4.97 -10.21 -18.57
C ASN A 631 -5.95 -9.02 -18.51
N VAL A 632 -6.69 -8.74 -19.59
CA VAL A 632 -7.62 -7.61 -19.69
C VAL A 632 -9.05 -8.10 -19.60
N VAL A 633 -9.82 -7.52 -18.69
CA VAL A 633 -11.27 -7.75 -18.53
C VAL A 633 -12.00 -6.43 -18.74
N CYS A 634 -12.96 -6.41 -19.66
CA CYS A 634 -13.87 -5.29 -19.85
C CYS A 634 -15.21 -5.63 -19.22
N LEU A 635 -15.65 -4.83 -18.23
CA LEU A 635 -16.83 -5.12 -17.43
C LEU A 635 -17.54 -3.81 -17.07
N ASP A 636 -18.87 -3.83 -17.00
CA ASP A 636 -19.63 -2.74 -16.36
C ASP A 636 -19.50 -2.84 -14.83
N GLN A 637 -18.92 -1.81 -14.19
CA GLN A 637 -18.74 -1.77 -12.73
C GLN A 637 -20.04 -1.88 -11.95
N SER A 638 -21.21 -1.57 -12.55
CA SER A 638 -22.53 -1.73 -11.91
C SER A 638 -22.83 -3.19 -11.52
N LYS A 639 -22.19 -4.16 -12.19
CA LYS A 639 -22.34 -5.59 -11.92
C LYS A 639 -21.82 -5.98 -10.52
N PHE A 640 -20.88 -5.22 -9.95
CA PHE A 640 -20.43 -5.47 -8.57
C PHE A 640 -21.52 -5.23 -7.54
N LYS A 641 -22.50 -4.38 -7.83
CA LYS A 641 -23.65 -4.11 -6.96
C LYS A 641 -24.56 -5.32 -6.73
N LYS A 642 -24.43 -6.37 -7.55
CA LYS A 642 -25.17 -7.63 -7.38
C LYS A 642 -24.68 -8.45 -6.19
N ILE A 643 -23.45 -8.27 -5.77
CA ILE A 643 -22.82 -9.02 -4.70
C ILE A 643 -22.92 -8.24 -3.38
N GLU A 644 -23.24 -8.92 -2.27
CA GLU A 644 -23.33 -8.28 -0.97
C GLU A 644 -22.01 -7.60 -0.59
N ASP A 645 -22.08 -6.36 -0.08
CA ASP A 645 -20.95 -5.47 0.22
C ASP A 645 -20.14 -5.00 -1.00
N TRP A 646 -20.60 -5.27 -2.21
CA TRP A 646 -20.07 -4.80 -3.50
C TRP A 646 -18.57 -5.02 -3.70
N PRO A 647 -18.03 -6.22 -3.47
CA PRO A 647 -16.62 -6.51 -3.73
C PRO A 647 -16.32 -6.43 -5.23
N PHE A 648 -15.09 -6.04 -5.56
CA PHE A 648 -14.66 -5.90 -6.95
C PHE A 648 -14.26 -7.26 -7.55
N ILE A 649 -15.21 -8.17 -7.68
CA ILE A 649 -15.02 -9.47 -8.31
C ILE A 649 -15.27 -9.31 -9.81
N TYR A 650 -14.22 -8.99 -10.57
CA TYR A 650 -14.29 -8.71 -12.01
C TYR A 650 -13.96 -9.93 -12.88
N ASN A 651 -13.28 -10.93 -12.34
CA ASN A 651 -12.71 -12.08 -13.05
C ASN A 651 -13.58 -13.36 -13.01
N VAL A 652 -14.87 -13.24 -12.80
CA VAL A 652 -15.86 -14.34 -12.90
C VAL A 652 -16.88 -14.04 -14.00
N SER A 653 -17.50 -15.07 -14.56
CA SER A 653 -18.60 -14.92 -15.54
C SER A 653 -19.83 -14.23 -14.92
N ASP A 654 -20.75 -13.78 -15.78
CA ASP A 654 -22.00 -13.20 -15.30
C ASP A 654 -22.90 -14.26 -14.65
N GLU A 655 -22.84 -15.51 -15.14
CA GLU A 655 -23.54 -16.67 -14.61
C GLU A 655 -23.09 -16.94 -13.17
N LEU A 656 -21.79 -17.08 -12.97
CA LEU A 656 -21.21 -17.30 -11.62
C LEU A 656 -21.47 -16.12 -10.68
N ARG A 657 -21.45 -14.88 -11.22
CA ARG A 657 -21.77 -13.66 -10.44
C ARG A 657 -23.25 -13.64 -9.99
N ASN A 658 -24.16 -14.20 -10.77
CA ASN A 658 -25.57 -14.27 -10.39
C ASN A 658 -25.78 -15.18 -9.17
N HIS A 659 -25.03 -16.26 -9.03
CA HIS A 659 -25.09 -17.11 -7.83
C HIS A 659 -24.77 -16.36 -6.54
N PHE A 660 -23.90 -15.35 -6.57
CA PHE A 660 -23.68 -14.48 -5.40
C PHE A 660 -24.94 -13.66 -5.01
N ALA A 661 -25.81 -13.35 -5.96
CA ALA A 661 -27.05 -12.62 -5.70
C ALA A 661 -28.18 -13.53 -5.22
N GLU A 662 -28.22 -14.78 -5.68
CA GLU A 662 -29.32 -15.73 -5.44
C GLU A 662 -29.30 -16.32 -4.04
N GLY A 663 -28.11 -16.59 -3.50
CA GLY A 663 -28.00 -17.20 -2.18
C GLY A 663 -26.58 -17.19 -1.64
N SER A 664 -26.45 -17.39 -0.33
CA SER A 664 -25.15 -17.53 0.33
C SER A 664 -25.21 -18.61 1.40
N VAL A 665 -24.04 -19.05 1.85
CA VAL A 665 -23.89 -19.99 2.97
C VAL A 665 -24.76 -19.55 4.15
N GLU A 666 -24.74 -18.28 4.54
CA GLU A 666 -25.53 -17.79 5.66
C GLU A 666 -27.04 -17.79 5.37
N ARG A 667 -27.44 -17.41 4.15
CA ARG A 667 -28.87 -17.42 3.75
C ARG A 667 -29.44 -18.84 3.62
N ALA A 668 -28.58 -19.82 3.34
CA ALA A 668 -28.96 -21.24 3.33
C ALA A 668 -29.20 -21.81 4.74
N GLY A 669 -29.01 -21.05 5.78
CA GLY A 669 -29.10 -21.47 7.17
C GLY A 669 -27.86 -22.24 7.69
N ILE A 670 -26.71 -21.95 7.08
CA ILE A 670 -25.42 -22.47 7.50
C ILE A 670 -24.69 -21.36 8.27
N LYS A 671 -24.55 -21.54 9.59
CA LYS A 671 -23.96 -20.52 10.45
C LYS A 671 -22.44 -20.58 10.44
N VAL A 672 -21.77 -19.50 10.06
CA VAL A 672 -20.33 -19.32 10.25
C VAL A 672 -20.10 -18.55 11.54
N ALA A 673 -19.40 -19.15 12.50
CA ALA A 673 -19.21 -18.63 13.84
C ALA A 673 -17.73 -18.43 14.17
N GLN A 674 -17.37 -17.21 14.55
CA GLN A 674 -16.03 -16.91 15.05
C GLN A 674 -15.83 -17.50 16.44
N GLY A 675 -14.72 -18.17 16.65
CA GLY A 675 -14.38 -18.76 17.94
C GLY A 675 -13.98 -17.75 19.01
N MET A 676 -13.69 -18.26 20.21
CA MET A 676 -13.22 -17.45 21.32
C MET A 676 -11.75 -17.04 21.16
N ALA A 677 -11.35 -15.97 21.84
CA ALA A 677 -9.95 -15.60 22.04
C ALA A 677 -9.59 -15.72 23.50
N THR A 678 -8.64 -16.59 23.85
CA THR A 678 -8.19 -16.78 25.23
C THR A 678 -7.35 -15.62 25.75
N SER A 679 -6.70 -14.89 24.85
CA SER A 679 -5.74 -13.82 25.12
C SER A 679 -4.55 -14.24 26.02
N SER A 680 -4.44 -15.52 26.35
CA SER A 680 -3.31 -16.14 27.08
C SER A 680 -3.32 -17.65 26.86
N ASN A 681 -2.71 -18.10 25.75
CA ASN A 681 -2.64 -19.51 25.42
C ASN A 681 -1.81 -20.29 26.43
N GLU A 682 -0.72 -19.74 26.93
CA GLU A 682 0.14 -20.37 27.95
C GLU A 682 -0.61 -20.73 29.23
N ARG A 683 -1.61 -19.94 29.58
CA ARG A 683 -2.44 -20.16 30.77
C ARG A 683 -3.53 -21.18 30.56
N PHE A 684 -4.25 -21.10 29.43
CA PHE A 684 -5.53 -21.81 29.24
C PHE A 684 -5.45 -22.98 28.27
N VAL A 685 -4.41 -23.08 27.42
CA VAL A 685 -4.28 -24.11 26.39
C VAL A 685 -3.13 -25.06 26.73
N ARG A 686 -3.32 -26.34 26.45
CA ARG A 686 -2.29 -27.40 26.54
C ARG A 686 -2.37 -28.26 25.30
N LEU A 687 -1.32 -29.04 25.10
CA LEU A 687 -1.33 -30.14 24.17
C LEU A 687 -1.93 -31.35 24.88
N TRP A 688 -2.67 -32.19 24.17
CA TRP A 688 -3.38 -33.28 24.83
C TRP A 688 -2.47 -34.24 25.59
N TRP A 689 -1.24 -34.39 25.18
CA TRP A 689 -0.24 -35.25 25.86
C TRP A 689 0.42 -34.58 27.09
N GLU A 690 0.18 -33.32 27.34
CA GLU A 690 0.64 -32.67 28.59
C GLU A 690 -0.34 -32.87 29.76
N ILE A 691 -1.47 -33.49 29.48
CA ILE A 691 -2.52 -33.68 30.50
C ILE A 691 -2.75 -35.15 30.79
N SER A 692 -3.12 -35.45 32.02
CA SER A 692 -3.33 -36.86 32.54
C SER A 692 -4.77 -37.32 32.48
N SER A 693 -5.71 -36.59 31.83
CA SER A 693 -7.14 -36.87 31.82
C SER A 693 -7.63 -37.49 30.52
N THR A 694 -8.63 -38.38 30.59
CA THR A 694 -9.33 -38.92 29.44
C THR A 694 -10.43 -37.94 29.01
N PHE A 695 -10.59 -37.72 27.70
CA PHE A 695 -11.62 -36.83 27.11
C PHE A 695 -13.03 -37.42 27.06
N GLU A 696 -13.21 -38.63 27.55
CA GLU A 696 -14.39 -39.44 27.32
C GLU A 696 -15.62 -39.03 28.14
N ASN A 697 -15.46 -38.18 29.16
CA ASN A 697 -16.58 -37.74 29.99
C ASN A 697 -16.58 -36.23 30.19
N PRO A 698 -17.30 -35.47 29.34
CA PRO A 698 -17.33 -33.97 29.39
C PRO A 698 -17.88 -33.44 30.71
N VAL A 699 -18.69 -34.17 31.44
CA VAL A 699 -19.32 -33.74 32.70
C VAL A 699 -18.31 -33.62 33.86
N ARG A 700 -17.21 -34.36 33.80
CA ARG A 700 -16.15 -34.40 34.85
C ARG A 700 -14.77 -33.99 34.35
N SER A 701 -14.64 -33.58 33.10
CA SER A 701 -13.33 -33.19 32.51
C SER A 701 -13.01 -31.73 32.76
N LYS A 702 -11.77 -31.50 33.14
CA LYS A 702 -11.20 -30.16 33.17
C LYS A 702 -10.83 -29.65 31.77
N TRP A 703 -10.37 -30.57 30.90
CA TRP A 703 -9.81 -30.27 29.61
C TRP A 703 -10.73 -30.77 28.49
N PHE A 704 -11.06 -29.80 27.58
CA PHE A 704 -11.89 -30.09 26.42
C PHE A 704 -11.08 -29.95 25.16
N ARG A 705 -11.38 -30.73 24.11
CA ARG A 705 -10.78 -30.54 22.79
C ARG A 705 -11.00 -29.09 22.32
N TYR A 706 -9.98 -28.52 21.68
CA TYR A 706 -9.99 -27.12 21.25
C TYR A 706 -9.52 -26.99 19.81
N SER A 707 -10.43 -26.69 18.89
CA SER A 707 -10.13 -26.45 17.48
C SER A 707 -9.42 -25.10 17.34
N LYS A 708 -8.13 -25.12 17.06
CA LYS A 708 -7.26 -23.95 17.07
C LYS A 708 -6.68 -23.56 15.69
N GLY A 709 -7.13 -24.16 14.62
CA GLY A 709 -6.49 -24.04 13.32
C GLY A 709 -5.36 -25.07 13.17
N GLY A 710 -4.30 -24.73 12.46
CA GLY A 710 -3.17 -25.64 12.24
C GLY A 710 -2.75 -25.71 10.77
N PRO A 711 -1.83 -26.61 10.41
CA PRO A 711 -1.38 -26.81 9.05
C PRO A 711 -2.50 -27.22 8.10
N TYR A 712 -2.22 -27.19 6.81
CA TYR A 712 -3.15 -27.62 5.75
C TYR A 712 -3.68 -29.04 6.03
N CYS A 713 -4.98 -29.17 6.22
CA CYS A 713 -5.61 -30.44 6.53
C CYS A 713 -7.10 -30.41 6.17
N LYS A 714 -7.51 -31.20 5.20
CA LYS A 714 -8.91 -31.42 4.84
C LYS A 714 -9.53 -32.59 5.61
N TRP A 715 -10.85 -32.60 5.72
CA TRP A 715 -11.71 -33.70 6.21
C TRP A 715 -11.62 -33.96 7.69
N TYR A 716 -10.44 -34.29 8.25
CA TYR A 716 -10.25 -34.62 9.66
C TYR A 716 -8.79 -34.40 10.07
N GLY A 717 -8.53 -33.91 11.30
CA GLY A 717 -7.19 -33.75 11.89
C GLY A 717 -7.01 -32.45 12.66
N ASN A 718 -5.76 -32.14 13.02
CA ASN A 718 -5.36 -30.99 13.82
C ASN A 718 -5.99 -30.98 15.24
N ASN A 719 -6.09 -32.16 15.87
CA ASN A 719 -6.79 -32.37 17.16
C ASN A 719 -5.83 -32.36 18.38
N TRP A 720 -4.73 -31.66 18.34
CA TRP A 720 -3.70 -31.66 19.40
C TRP A 720 -3.98 -30.72 20.56
N ALA A 721 -4.80 -29.67 20.41
CA ALA A 721 -5.00 -28.68 21.45
C ALA A 721 -6.19 -29.03 22.36
N VAL A 722 -6.03 -28.71 23.65
CA VAL A 722 -7.08 -28.78 24.66
C VAL A 722 -7.14 -27.49 25.47
N LEU A 723 -8.34 -27.11 25.88
CA LEU A 723 -8.63 -25.89 26.64
C LEU A 723 -9.09 -26.21 28.05
N ASN A 724 -8.60 -25.50 29.05
CA ASN A 724 -9.18 -25.55 30.39
C ASN A 724 -10.58 -24.95 30.39
N TRP A 725 -11.57 -25.82 30.47
CA TRP A 725 -12.99 -25.46 30.53
C TRP A 725 -13.68 -25.97 31.80
N GLU A 726 -12.92 -26.13 32.87
CA GLU A 726 -13.43 -26.55 34.18
C GLU A 726 -14.56 -25.64 34.66
N ASN A 727 -15.65 -26.25 35.16
CA ASN A 727 -16.83 -25.54 35.63
C ASN A 727 -17.40 -24.52 34.60
N ASP A 728 -17.61 -25.00 33.35
CA ASP A 728 -18.08 -24.15 32.23
C ASP A 728 -17.15 -22.97 31.93
N GLY A 729 -15.83 -23.20 32.05
CA GLY A 729 -14.82 -22.18 31.75
C GLY A 729 -14.74 -21.05 32.76
N ALA A 730 -15.08 -21.30 34.03
CA ALA A 730 -15.15 -20.26 35.07
C ALA A 730 -13.87 -19.42 35.16
N GLU A 731 -12.69 -20.01 35.06
CA GLU A 731 -11.41 -19.30 35.12
C GLU A 731 -11.21 -18.40 33.89
N LEU A 732 -11.56 -18.89 32.70
CA LEU A 732 -11.45 -18.12 31.46
C LEU A 732 -12.48 -16.99 31.42
N ARG A 733 -13.70 -17.22 31.89
CA ARG A 733 -14.75 -16.20 32.01
C ARG A 733 -14.39 -15.07 32.96
N ALA A 734 -13.64 -15.37 34.03
CA ALA A 734 -13.12 -14.39 34.97
C ALA A 734 -11.92 -13.58 34.42
N PHE A 735 -11.29 -14.04 33.37
CA PHE A 735 -10.14 -13.35 32.77
C PHE A 735 -10.58 -12.21 31.86
N LYS A 736 -10.43 -10.95 32.31
CA LYS A 736 -10.97 -9.76 31.63
C LYS A 736 -10.52 -9.56 30.18
N LYS A 737 -9.36 -10.13 29.78
CA LYS A 737 -8.83 -10.03 28.42
C LYS A 737 -9.41 -11.09 27.47
N ALA A 738 -10.00 -12.16 27.98
CA ALA A 738 -10.62 -13.19 27.17
C ALA A 738 -11.90 -12.69 26.48
N VAL A 739 -12.12 -13.11 25.25
CA VAL A 739 -13.32 -12.76 24.50
C VAL A 739 -14.04 -14.04 24.08
N LEU A 740 -15.21 -14.30 24.71
CA LEU A 740 -16.03 -15.47 24.46
C LEU A 740 -17.13 -15.11 23.45
N ARG A 741 -17.03 -15.62 22.21
CA ARG A 741 -17.98 -15.37 21.12
C ARG A 741 -18.79 -16.63 20.83
N ASN A 742 -20.01 -16.46 20.31
CA ASN A 742 -20.83 -17.54 19.76
C ASN A 742 -20.97 -18.75 20.70
N GLN A 743 -21.18 -18.51 21.99
CA GLN A 743 -21.22 -19.53 23.06
C GLN A 743 -22.31 -20.59 22.86
N ASP A 744 -23.39 -20.26 22.15
CA ASP A 744 -24.49 -21.16 21.81
C ASP A 744 -24.04 -22.33 20.93
N TYR A 745 -22.87 -22.24 20.31
CA TYR A 745 -22.30 -23.27 19.44
C TYR A 745 -21.18 -24.07 20.10
N TYR A 746 -20.82 -23.78 21.33
CA TYR A 746 -19.86 -24.60 22.06
C TYR A 746 -20.38 -26.02 22.27
N LEU A 747 -19.47 -26.97 22.23
CA LEU A 747 -19.72 -28.40 22.43
C LEU A 747 -20.62 -29.04 21.36
N LYS A 748 -20.93 -28.36 20.27
CA LYS A 748 -21.73 -28.88 19.16
C LYS A 748 -20.84 -29.40 18.04
N LYS A 749 -21.27 -30.50 17.37
CA LYS A 749 -20.61 -30.99 16.15
C LYS A 749 -20.76 -29.97 15.02
N GLY A 750 -19.70 -29.76 14.26
CA GLY A 750 -19.64 -28.81 13.16
C GLY A 750 -18.44 -29.05 12.25
N ILE A 751 -18.05 -28.04 11.52
CA ILE A 751 -16.89 -28.03 10.64
C ILE A 751 -15.98 -26.89 11.10
N THR A 752 -14.70 -27.15 11.33
CA THR A 752 -13.72 -26.12 11.65
C THR A 752 -12.80 -25.88 10.45
N TYR A 753 -12.25 -24.68 10.38
CA TYR A 753 -11.28 -24.34 9.35
C TYR A 753 -10.08 -23.58 9.95
N THR A 754 -8.99 -23.51 9.20
CA THR A 754 -7.83 -22.71 9.58
C THR A 754 -7.98 -21.31 8.98
N GLY A 755 -8.07 -20.29 9.83
CA GLY A 755 -8.31 -18.91 9.42
C GLY A 755 -7.12 -18.24 8.72
N SER A 756 -5.90 -18.81 8.79
CA SER A 756 -4.71 -18.24 8.14
C SER A 756 -3.81 -19.34 7.62
N GLY A 757 -3.49 -19.30 6.34
CA GLY A 757 -2.62 -20.30 5.71
C GLY A 757 -2.26 -19.95 4.27
N SER A 758 -0.99 -20.19 3.89
CA SER A 758 -0.50 -19.92 2.54
C SER A 758 -0.95 -20.91 1.46
N LYS A 759 -1.53 -22.06 1.88
CA LYS A 759 -2.02 -23.11 0.97
C LYS A 759 -3.54 -23.06 0.75
N GLY A 760 -4.19 -21.99 1.25
CA GLY A 760 -5.65 -21.84 1.20
C GLY A 760 -6.39 -22.43 2.40
N THR A 761 -7.70 -22.18 2.43
CA THR A 761 -8.57 -22.59 3.54
C THR A 761 -9.02 -24.03 3.39
N THR A 762 -8.85 -24.82 4.44
CA THR A 762 -9.26 -26.22 4.48
C THR A 762 -10.22 -26.50 5.60
N PHE A 763 -11.21 -27.35 5.33
CA PHE A 763 -12.31 -27.64 6.23
C PHE A 763 -12.24 -29.09 6.74
N ARG A 764 -12.46 -29.28 8.05
CA ARG A 764 -12.38 -30.54 8.73
C ARG A 764 -13.45 -30.66 9.81
N ILE A 765 -13.79 -31.85 10.19
CA ILE A 765 -14.82 -32.10 11.22
C ILE A 765 -14.38 -31.48 12.55
N HIS A 766 -15.27 -30.66 13.11
CA HIS A 766 -15.23 -30.21 14.49
C HIS A 766 -16.09 -31.21 15.32
N SER A 767 -15.42 -31.93 16.22
CA SER A 767 -16.07 -32.98 17.00
C SER A 767 -17.06 -32.42 18.02
N GLU A 768 -18.08 -33.17 18.33
CA GLU A 768 -18.94 -32.89 19.47
C GLU A 768 -18.11 -32.85 20.77
N ASN A 769 -18.58 -32.08 21.76
CA ASN A 769 -17.88 -31.81 23.02
C ASN A 769 -16.53 -31.07 22.86
N SER A 770 -16.36 -30.34 21.78
CA SER A 770 -15.19 -29.54 21.51
C SER A 770 -15.50 -28.03 21.56
N LEU A 771 -14.49 -27.23 21.87
CA LEU A 771 -14.52 -25.77 21.82
C LEU A 771 -13.70 -25.28 20.63
N PHE A 772 -13.84 -24.00 20.26
CA PHE A 772 -13.16 -23.48 19.07
C PHE A 772 -12.58 -22.07 19.27
N ASP A 773 -11.41 -21.87 18.68
CA ASP A 773 -10.60 -20.66 18.71
C ASP A 773 -10.97 -19.71 17.56
N VAL A 774 -10.59 -18.45 17.68
CA VAL A 774 -10.68 -17.48 16.59
C VAL A 774 -9.92 -17.94 15.33
N GLY A 775 -8.76 -18.58 15.51
CA GLY A 775 -7.95 -19.16 14.41
C GLY A 775 -8.49 -20.52 13.88
N GLY A 776 -9.42 -21.14 14.60
CA GLY A 776 -10.13 -22.37 14.23
C GLY A 776 -11.63 -22.18 14.26
N SER A 777 -12.14 -21.08 13.71
CA SER A 777 -13.57 -20.76 13.61
C SER A 777 -14.36 -21.87 12.94
N CYS A 778 -15.67 -21.92 13.18
CA CYS A 778 -16.49 -23.07 12.81
C CYS A 778 -17.71 -22.71 11.96
N VAL A 779 -18.18 -23.72 11.21
CA VAL A 779 -19.40 -23.70 10.40
C VAL A 779 -20.37 -24.72 10.97
N PHE A 780 -21.63 -24.32 11.21
CA PHE A 780 -22.68 -25.14 11.81
C PHE A 780 -23.95 -25.15 10.96
N PRO A 781 -24.55 -26.31 10.67
CA PRO A 781 -25.88 -26.37 10.08
C PRO A 781 -26.92 -25.96 11.12
N THR A 782 -27.67 -24.86 10.89
CA THR A 782 -28.64 -24.36 11.88
C THR A 782 -30.03 -24.12 11.33
N GLY A 783 -30.23 -24.25 10.03
CA GLY A 783 -31.47 -23.85 9.37
C GLY A 783 -32.00 -24.86 8.37
N ALA A 784 -32.42 -24.37 7.21
CA ALA A 784 -33.10 -25.14 6.17
C ALA A 784 -32.20 -26.20 5.52
N PHE A 785 -30.88 -26.11 5.63
CA PHE A 785 -29.92 -27.08 5.14
C PHE A 785 -29.08 -27.63 6.30
N GLY A 786 -29.33 -28.92 6.62
CA GLY A 786 -28.81 -29.57 7.82
C GLY A 786 -27.73 -30.63 7.58
N ASN A 787 -27.38 -30.91 6.31
CA ASN A 787 -26.45 -31.97 5.96
C ASN A 787 -25.01 -31.54 6.10
N LEU A 788 -24.37 -31.98 7.19
CA LEU A 788 -22.98 -31.58 7.53
C LEU A 788 -21.97 -32.15 6.53
N GLU A 789 -22.19 -33.37 6.08
CA GLU A 789 -21.29 -34.07 5.18
C GLU A 789 -21.31 -33.45 3.77
N TYR A 790 -22.45 -32.95 3.31
CA TYR A 790 -22.50 -32.14 2.09
C TYR A 790 -21.83 -30.78 2.25
N ILE A 791 -22.07 -30.12 3.37
CA ILE A 791 -21.44 -28.79 3.62
C ILE A 791 -19.93 -28.89 3.61
N ILE A 792 -19.34 -29.88 4.28
CA ILE A 792 -17.88 -30.06 4.28
C ILE A 792 -17.34 -30.41 2.89
N ALA A 793 -18.08 -31.21 2.10
CA ALA A 793 -17.72 -31.53 0.72
C ALA A 793 -17.69 -30.26 -0.14
N PHE A 794 -18.76 -29.47 -0.08
CA PHE A 794 -18.82 -28.19 -0.80
C PHE A 794 -17.69 -27.26 -0.39
N MET A 795 -17.45 -27.04 0.90
CA MET A 795 -16.43 -26.14 1.40
C MET A 795 -15.00 -26.60 1.08
N ASN A 796 -14.75 -27.90 0.89
CA ASN A 796 -13.47 -28.45 0.46
C ASN A 796 -13.33 -28.58 -1.06
N SER A 797 -14.37 -28.25 -1.85
CA SER A 797 -14.32 -28.30 -3.31
C SER A 797 -13.43 -27.18 -3.86
N ARG A 798 -12.89 -27.41 -5.06
CA ARG A 798 -12.09 -26.41 -5.77
C ARG A 798 -12.89 -25.18 -6.11
N LEU A 799 -14.17 -25.33 -6.43
CA LEU A 799 -15.07 -24.22 -6.67
C LEU A 799 -15.23 -23.32 -5.43
N ALA A 800 -15.53 -23.92 -4.26
CA ALA A 800 -15.67 -23.13 -3.04
C ALA A 800 -14.37 -22.41 -2.68
N PHE A 801 -13.22 -23.06 -2.88
CA PHE A 801 -11.93 -22.45 -2.68
C PHE A 801 -11.70 -21.27 -3.63
N TYR A 802 -12.03 -21.42 -4.92
CA TYR A 802 -11.98 -20.34 -5.90
C TYR A 802 -12.91 -19.17 -5.54
N LEU A 803 -14.13 -19.45 -5.09
CA LEU A 803 -15.09 -18.42 -4.66
C LEU A 803 -14.64 -17.68 -3.40
N ILE A 804 -14.03 -18.39 -2.44
CA ILE A 804 -13.44 -17.77 -1.24
C ILE A 804 -12.29 -16.86 -1.64
N ASP A 805 -11.44 -17.30 -2.54
CA ASP A 805 -10.31 -16.52 -3.04
C ASP A 805 -10.76 -15.29 -3.84
N CYS A 806 -11.83 -15.39 -4.62
CA CYS A 806 -12.44 -14.22 -5.28
C CYS A 806 -13.00 -13.21 -4.27
N LEU A 807 -13.52 -13.66 -3.12
CA LEU A 807 -14.03 -12.80 -2.06
C LEU A 807 -12.93 -12.20 -1.20
N ASN A 808 -11.82 -12.91 -1.03
CA ASN A 808 -10.66 -12.47 -0.23
C ASN A 808 -9.39 -13.26 -0.63
N PRO A 809 -8.55 -12.75 -1.53
CA PRO A 809 -7.35 -13.43 -2.00
C PRO A 809 -6.18 -13.40 -0.99
N THR A 810 -6.38 -12.86 0.21
CA THR A 810 -5.34 -12.84 1.23
C THR A 810 -5.17 -14.22 1.90
N VAL A 811 -4.05 -14.37 2.63
CA VAL A 811 -3.76 -15.57 3.42
C VAL A 811 -4.71 -15.76 4.62
N ASN A 812 -5.58 -14.79 4.91
CA ASN A 812 -6.47 -14.79 6.07
C ASN A 812 -7.94 -14.86 5.63
N THR A 813 -8.56 -16.01 5.73
CA THR A 813 -10.00 -16.19 5.49
C THR A 813 -10.82 -15.78 6.71
N GLN A 814 -11.64 -14.76 6.54
CA GLN A 814 -12.49 -14.25 7.61
C GLN A 814 -13.87 -14.92 7.63
N VAL A 815 -14.52 -14.91 8.78
CA VAL A 815 -15.92 -15.38 8.93
C VAL A 815 -16.86 -14.67 7.94
N GLY A 816 -16.62 -13.36 7.70
CA GLY A 816 -17.41 -12.57 6.75
C GLY A 816 -17.28 -13.04 5.30
N ASP A 817 -16.14 -13.59 4.91
CA ASP A 817 -15.91 -14.09 3.56
C ASP A 817 -16.73 -15.37 3.34
N LEU A 818 -16.63 -16.33 4.26
CA LEU A 818 -17.36 -17.58 4.18
C LEU A 818 -18.88 -17.40 4.19
N LYS A 819 -19.39 -16.40 4.91
CA LYS A 819 -20.83 -16.08 4.93
C LYS A 819 -21.37 -15.70 3.56
N ARG A 820 -20.56 -15.03 2.74
CA ARG A 820 -20.91 -14.52 1.42
C ARG A 820 -20.69 -15.52 0.29
N VAL A 821 -20.04 -16.67 0.55
CA VAL A 821 -19.84 -17.71 -0.47
C VAL A 821 -21.20 -18.12 -1.03
N PRO A 822 -21.40 -18.11 -2.35
CA PRO A 822 -22.62 -18.60 -2.97
C PRO A 822 -22.89 -20.05 -2.59
N PHE A 823 -24.14 -20.37 -2.24
CA PHE A 823 -24.54 -21.74 -1.93
C PHE A 823 -25.80 -22.10 -2.70
N VAL A 824 -25.64 -23.00 -3.64
CA VAL A 824 -26.74 -23.57 -4.42
C VAL A 824 -27.22 -24.87 -3.75
N LYS A 825 -28.51 -24.96 -3.45
CA LYS A 825 -29.07 -26.14 -2.82
C LYS A 825 -29.14 -27.31 -3.82
N PRO A 826 -28.48 -28.44 -3.55
CA PRO A 826 -28.51 -29.62 -4.44
C PRO A 826 -29.87 -30.31 -4.48
N SER A 827 -30.08 -31.14 -5.51
CA SER A 827 -31.14 -32.15 -5.48
C SER A 827 -30.85 -33.18 -4.38
N LYS A 828 -31.87 -33.89 -3.92
CA LYS A 828 -31.69 -34.93 -2.88
C LYS A 828 -30.76 -36.07 -3.32
N GLU A 829 -30.78 -36.38 -4.62
CA GLU A 829 -29.92 -37.42 -5.19
C GLU A 829 -28.44 -37.01 -5.15
N ILE A 830 -28.14 -35.81 -5.61
CA ILE A 830 -26.78 -35.27 -5.58
C ILE A 830 -26.31 -35.03 -4.12
N GLU A 831 -27.20 -34.51 -3.27
CA GLU A 831 -26.91 -34.35 -1.84
C GLU A 831 -26.47 -35.70 -1.19
N SER A 832 -27.22 -36.80 -1.46
CA SER A 832 -26.85 -38.11 -0.94
C SER A 832 -25.53 -38.61 -1.49
N LYS A 833 -25.31 -38.52 -2.81
CA LYS A 833 -24.08 -38.96 -3.49
C LYS A 833 -22.86 -38.28 -2.96
N VAL A 834 -22.89 -36.93 -2.90
CA VAL A 834 -21.76 -36.11 -2.41
C VAL A 834 -21.50 -36.34 -0.93
N SER A 835 -22.55 -36.52 -0.12
CA SER A 835 -22.42 -36.81 1.32
C SER A 835 -21.76 -38.16 1.58
N ASP A 836 -22.11 -39.19 0.78
CA ASP A 836 -21.51 -40.53 0.88
C ASP A 836 -20.01 -40.49 0.54
N LEU A 837 -19.64 -39.74 -0.50
CA LEU A 837 -18.22 -39.52 -0.85
C LEU A 837 -17.46 -38.76 0.25
N ALA A 838 -18.07 -37.73 0.81
CA ALA A 838 -17.50 -36.97 1.91
C ALA A 838 -17.28 -37.79 3.17
N THR A 839 -18.27 -38.68 3.48
CA THR A 839 -18.18 -39.63 4.60
C THR A 839 -16.98 -40.54 4.43
N LYS A 840 -16.81 -41.10 3.22
CA LYS A 840 -15.63 -41.93 2.90
C LYS A 840 -14.32 -41.18 3.07
N CYS A 841 -14.22 -39.92 2.59
CA CYS A 841 -13.04 -39.08 2.79
C CYS A 841 -12.74 -38.85 4.28
N ILE A 842 -13.77 -38.53 5.08
CA ILE A 842 -13.65 -38.35 6.53
C ILE A 842 -13.15 -39.61 7.22
N GLU A 843 -13.69 -40.77 6.89
CA GLU A 843 -13.30 -42.05 7.48
C GLU A 843 -11.88 -42.45 7.12
N LEU A 844 -11.49 -42.32 5.84
CA LEU A 844 -10.12 -42.58 5.41
C LEU A 844 -9.14 -41.62 6.08
N LYS A 845 -9.48 -40.35 6.19
CA LYS A 845 -8.62 -39.35 6.85
C LYS A 845 -8.50 -39.59 8.34
N LYS A 846 -9.55 -40.05 9.02
CA LYS A 846 -9.48 -40.53 10.41
C LYS A 846 -8.54 -41.73 10.57
N LYS A 847 -8.59 -42.68 9.62
CA LYS A 847 -7.69 -43.80 9.61
C LYS A 847 -6.25 -43.40 9.47
N ILE A 848 -5.94 -42.49 8.54
CA ILE A 848 -4.60 -41.92 8.38
C ILE A 848 -4.18 -41.19 9.66
N ASP A 849 -5.04 -40.31 10.18
CA ASP A 849 -4.78 -39.49 11.36
C ASP A 849 -4.48 -40.34 12.62
N SER A 850 -5.14 -41.51 12.74
CA SER A 850 -4.92 -42.46 13.85
C SER A 850 -3.52 -43.11 13.82
N ASN A 851 -2.78 -42.98 12.73
CA ASN A 851 -1.42 -43.48 12.62
C ASN A 851 -0.39 -42.51 13.25
N TYR A 852 -0.78 -41.26 13.53
CA TYR A 852 0.10 -40.22 13.99
C TYR A 852 -0.13 -39.90 15.49
N ILE A 853 0.93 -39.99 16.26
CA ILE A 853 0.95 -39.78 17.71
C ILE A 853 0.40 -38.43 18.14
N LEU A 854 0.55 -37.42 17.28
CA LEU A 854 0.20 -36.02 17.59
C LEU A 854 -1.33 -35.80 17.67
N ASN A 855 -2.15 -36.74 17.19
CA ASN A 855 -3.57 -36.46 16.98
C ASN A 855 -4.51 -37.09 18.06
N GLY A 856 -3.95 -37.70 19.08
CA GLY A 856 -4.71 -38.06 20.30
C GLY A 856 -5.56 -39.30 20.25
N SER A 857 -5.55 -40.02 19.12
CA SER A 857 -6.21 -41.32 18.98
C SER A 857 -5.27 -42.30 18.25
N ILE A 858 -4.35 -42.90 19.00
CA ILE A 858 -3.39 -43.82 18.40
C ILE A 858 -4.01 -45.20 18.31
N SER A 859 -4.14 -45.72 17.11
CA SER A 859 -4.15 -47.16 16.87
C SER A 859 -2.71 -47.61 16.58
N SER A 860 -2.30 -48.80 16.96
CA SER A 860 -0.97 -49.30 16.61
C SER A 860 -0.82 -49.25 15.07
N PRO A 861 0.12 -48.46 14.53
CA PRO A 861 0.25 -48.38 13.08
C PRO A 861 0.78 -49.65 12.44
N LEU A 862 1.42 -50.51 13.23
CA LEU A 862 2.09 -51.72 12.78
C LEU A 862 1.45 -52.96 13.45
N ALA A 863 0.65 -53.71 12.67
CA ALA A 863 0.27 -55.05 13.03
C ALA A 863 1.48 -55.95 12.74
N ILE A 864 2.24 -56.29 13.76
CA ILE A 864 3.43 -57.15 13.60
C ILE A 864 2.97 -58.63 13.61
N GLU A 865 2.48 -59.09 12.45
CA GLU A 865 2.18 -60.50 12.21
C GLU A 865 3.36 -61.25 11.58
N SER A 866 4.41 -60.56 11.15
CA SER A 866 5.58 -61.10 10.43
C SER A 866 6.87 -60.30 10.75
N THR A 867 7.61 -59.87 9.77
CA THR A 867 8.79 -59.03 9.99
C THR A 867 8.42 -57.53 10.04
N VAL A 868 9.22 -56.71 10.74
CA VAL A 868 9.06 -55.25 10.83
C VAL A 868 9.01 -54.64 9.44
N THR A 869 9.86 -55.15 8.52
CA THR A 869 9.90 -54.67 7.13
C THR A 869 8.56 -54.87 6.42
N LYS A 870 7.97 -56.08 6.51
CA LYS A 870 6.68 -56.35 5.89
C LYS A 870 5.57 -55.49 6.50
N ALA A 871 5.54 -55.33 7.82
CA ALA A 871 4.58 -54.48 8.51
C ALA A 871 4.68 -53.01 8.07
N LEU A 872 5.91 -52.49 7.91
CA LEU A 872 6.15 -51.13 7.43
C LEU A 872 5.70 -50.94 5.97
N LEU A 873 6.05 -51.88 5.11
CA LEU A 873 5.64 -51.82 3.69
C LEU A 873 4.11 -51.83 3.57
N GLN A 874 3.42 -52.71 4.36
CA GLN A 874 1.95 -52.74 4.36
C GLN A 874 1.32 -51.45 4.90
N PHE A 875 1.96 -50.83 5.90
CA PHE A 875 1.55 -49.53 6.41
C PHE A 875 1.63 -48.42 5.33
N ILE A 876 2.76 -48.35 4.64
CA ILE A 876 2.96 -47.39 3.54
C ILE A 876 1.94 -47.59 2.43
N ALA A 877 1.71 -48.87 2.00
CA ALA A 877 0.73 -49.18 0.98
C ALA A 877 -0.70 -48.74 1.38
N ASN A 878 -1.10 -49.05 2.62
CA ASN A 878 -2.41 -48.66 3.13
C ASN A 878 -2.59 -47.13 3.20
N GLU A 879 -1.53 -46.40 3.52
CA GLU A 879 -1.53 -44.93 3.53
C GLU A 879 -1.68 -44.37 2.14
N ILE A 880 -0.86 -44.82 1.17
CA ILE A 880 -0.95 -44.44 -0.24
C ILE A 880 -2.35 -44.75 -0.78
N LEU A 881 -2.92 -45.95 -0.50
CA LEU A 881 -4.27 -46.32 -0.93
C LEU A 881 -5.33 -45.35 -0.36
N SER A 882 -5.22 -45.05 0.92
CA SER A 882 -6.18 -44.17 1.58
C SER A 882 -6.13 -42.75 1.00
N GLN A 883 -4.94 -42.21 0.76
CA GLN A 883 -4.73 -40.88 0.13
C GLN A 883 -5.23 -40.85 -1.32
N THR A 884 -4.94 -41.92 -2.08
CA THR A 884 -5.41 -42.08 -3.48
C THR A 884 -6.94 -42.05 -3.57
N ASN A 885 -7.61 -42.82 -2.71
CA ASN A 885 -9.07 -42.86 -2.68
C ASN A 885 -9.64 -41.47 -2.31
N ILE A 886 -9.05 -40.76 -1.37
CA ILE A 886 -9.50 -39.41 -1.02
C ILE A 886 -9.39 -38.48 -2.25
N LEU A 887 -8.30 -38.50 -3.00
CA LEU A 887 -8.11 -37.64 -4.19
C LEU A 887 -9.15 -37.99 -5.29
N ILE A 888 -9.46 -39.24 -5.49
CA ILE A 888 -10.48 -39.69 -6.45
C ILE A 888 -11.88 -39.26 -6.01
N TYR A 889 -12.22 -39.39 -4.73
CA TYR A 889 -13.51 -38.96 -4.21
C TYR A 889 -13.64 -37.42 -4.27
N GLU A 890 -12.57 -36.69 -4.00
CA GLU A 890 -12.54 -35.23 -4.19
C GLU A 890 -12.80 -34.82 -5.64
N GLN A 891 -12.29 -35.57 -6.63
CA GLN A 891 -12.60 -35.31 -8.04
C GLN A 891 -14.08 -35.51 -8.37
N PHE A 892 -14.69 -36.60 -7.89
CA PHE A 892 -16.13 -36.82 -8.10
C PHE A 892 -16.98 -35.75 -7.40
N ILE A 893 -16.59 -35.34 -6.20
CA ILE A 893 -17.23 -34.21 -5.49
C ILE A 893 -17.13 -32.92 -6.32
N ASP A 894 -15.97 -32.59 -6.86
CA ASP A 894 -15.77 -31.42 -7.70
C ASP A 894 -16.64 -31.44 -8.97
N GLN A 895 -16.75 -32.60 -9.64
CA GLN A 895 -17.61 -32.76 -10.81
C GLN A 895 -19.07 -32.48 -10.47
N GLU A 896 -19.62 -33.14 -9.45
CA GLU A 896 -21.04 -32.95 -9.04
C GLU A 896 -21.33 -31.50 -8.62
N ILE A 897 -20.38 -30.85 -7.96
CA ILE A 897 -20.53 -29.45 -7.53
C ILE A 897 -20.45 -28.50 -8.73
N ASN A 898 -19.51 -28.69 -9.65
CA ASN A 898 -19.39 -27.88 -10.86
C ASN A 898 -20.67 -27.95 -11.71
N ASP A 899 -21.26 -29.14 -11.85
CA ASP A 899 -22.51 -29.36 -12.58
C ASP A 899 -23.70 -28.61 -11.96
N ILE A 900 -23.75 -28.53 -10.60
CA ILE A 900 -24.81 -27.78 -9.89
C ILE A 900 -24.72 -26.28 -10.16
N TYR A 901 -23.49 -25.75 -10.30
CA TYR A 901 -23.27 -24.34 -10.52
C TYR A 901 -23.27 -23.91 -12.00
N ASP A 902 -23.52 -24.88 -12.92
CA ASP A 902 -23.56 -24.64 -14.37
C ASP A 902 -22.38 -23.78 -14.85
N LEU A 903 -21.17 -24.18 -14.44
CA LEU A 903 -19.96 -23.41 -14.72
C LEU A 903 -19.65 -23.38 -16.22
N SER A 904 -19.40 -22.19 -16.75
CA SER A 904 -18.92 -22.04 -18.12
C SER A 904 -17.50 -22.61 -18.31
N GLU A 905 -17.16 -23.00 -19.54
CA GLU A 905 -15.79 -23.42 -19.87
C GLU A 905 -14.75 -22.38 -19.47
N SER A 906 -15.11 -21.08 -19.57
CA SER A 906 -14.24 -19.99 -19.17
C SER A 906 -14.02 -19.91 -17.65
N ASP A 907 -15.04 -20.22 -16.82
CA ASP A 907 -14.90 -20.26 -15.37
C ASP A 907 -14.05 -21.46 -14.94
N ILE A 908 -14.29 -22.63 -15.56
CA ILE A 908 -13.48 -23.84 -15.31
C ILE A 908 -12.02 -23.58 -15.70
N ALA A 909 -11.77 -22.94 -16.84
CA ALA A 909 -10.42 -22.61 -17.25
C ALA A 909 -9.71 -21.67 -16.26
N ARG A 910 -10.38 -20.61 -15.81
CA ARG A 910 -9.84 -19.66 -14.81
C ARG A 910 -9.63 -20.32 -13.44
N MET A 911 -10.60 -21.09 -12.98
CA MET A 911 -10.48 -21.89 -11.76
C MET A 911 -9.27 -22.83 -11.85
N THR A 912 -9.09 -23.48 -13.00
CA THR A 912 -7.97 -24.40 -13.24
C THR A 912 -6.63 -23.66 -13.31
N GLU A 913 -6.57 -22.51 -13.96
CA GLU A 913 -5.36 -21.67 -14.02
C GLU A 913 -4.91 -21.22 -12.61
N LYS A 914 -5.85 -20.86 -11.74
CA LYS A 914 -5.57 -20.36 -10.40
C LYS A 914 -5.36 -21.46 -9.35
N MET A 915 -6.18 -22.51 -9.39
CA MET A 915 -6.18 -23.57 -8.38
C MET A 915 -5.47 -24.86 -8.81
N GLY A 916 -4.97 -24.90 -10.03
CA GLY A 916 -4.43 -26.11 -10.63
C GLY A 916 -5.51 -27.10 -11.06
N VAL A 917 -5.13 -28.20 -11.70
CA VAL A 917 -6.04 -29.31 -12.04
C VAL A 917 -6.29 -30.17 -10.80
N CYS A 918 -7.41 -30.90 -10.79
CA CYS A 918 -7.61 -31.93 -9.76
C CYS A 918 -6.52 -33.01 -9.93
N ALA A 919 -5.87 -33.38 -8.84
CA ALA A 919 -4.78 -34.35 -8.87
C ALA A 919 -5.18 -35.66 -9.56
N ALA A 920 -6.35 -36.18 -9.25
CA ALA A 920 -6.85 -37.42 -9.83
C ALA A 920 -7.19 -37.33 -11.33
N SER A 921 -7.26 -36.14 -11.93
CA SER A 921 -7.48 -35.98 -13.38
C SER A 921 -6.20 -36.01 -14.21
N ILE A 922 -5.03 -36.04 -13.58
CA ILE A 922 -3.73 -36.09 -14.28
C ILE A 922 -3.51 -37.50 -14.82
N PRO A 923 -3.18 -37.69 -16.11
CA PRO A 923 -3.07 -39.05 -16.72
C PRO A 923 -2.12 -40.00 -15.98
N VAL A 924 -1.02 -39.48 -15.42
CA VAL A 924 -0.08 -40.34 -14.66
C VAL A 924 -0.71 -40.89 -13.37
N TYR A 925 -1.67 -40.19 -12.77
CA TYR A 925 -2.41 -40.72 -11.63
C TYR A 925 -3.37 -41.82 -12.04
N ALA A 926 -4.04 -41.66 -13.17
CA ALA A 926 -4.89 -42.72 -13.71
C ALA A 926 -4.06 -43.97 -13.98
N SER A 927 -2.91 -43.86 -14.61
CA SER A 927 -1.97 -44.96 -14.84
C SER A 927 -1.44 -45.56 -13.53
N ALA A 928 -1.11 -44.74 -12.54
CA ALA A 928 -0.68 -45.22 -11.22
C ALA A 928 -1.83 -45.93 -10.46
N TRP A 929 -3.04 -45.41 -10.61
CA TRP A 929 -4.24 -45.99 -10.02
C TRP A 929 -4.61 -47.36 -10.67
N GLU A 930 -4.54 -47.46 -12.00
CA GLU A 930 -4.76 -48.70 -12.71
C GLU A 930 -3.73 -49.76 -12.30
N ALA A 931 -2.45 -49.43 -12.30
CA ALA A 931 -1.38 -50.28 -11.81
C ALA A 931 -1.58 -50.70 -10.36
N TYR A 932 -2.12 -49.84 -9.53
CA TYR A 932 -2.41 -50.11 -8.14
C TYR A 932 -3.64 -51.04 -7.97
N CYS A 933 -4.69 -50.84 -8.74
CA CYS A 933 -5.90 -51.68 -8.68
C CYS A 933 -5.66 -53.11 -9.22
N GLU A 934 -4.68 -53.32 -10.07
CA GLU A 934 -4.28 -54.62 -10.61
C GLU A 934 -3.50 -55.48 -9.59
N GLU A 935 -2.99 -54.85 -8.52
CA GLU A 935 -2.24 -55.56 -7.48
C GLU A 935 -3.18 -56.18 -6.43
N GLU A 936 -3.29 -57.51 -6.42
CA GLU A 936 -4.05 -58.24 -5.39
C GLU A 936 -3.35 -58.26 -4.02
N ASN A 937 -2.04 -57.91 -4.00
CA ASN A 937 -1.21 -58.02 -2.79
C ASN A 937 -0.49 -56.71 -2.49
N CYS A 938 -0.94 -56.03 -1.42
CA CYS A 938 -0.33 -54.79 -0.95
C CYS A 938 1.17 -54.89 -0.61
N VAL A 939 1.70 -56.09 -0.32
CA VAL A 939 3.12 -56.30 -0.04
C VAL A 939 3.97 -56.14 -1.32
N GLU A 940 3.50 -56.71 -2.44
CA GLU A 940 4.19 -56.57 -3.74
C GLU A 940 4.19 -55.12 -4.24
N LEU A 941 3.07 -54.40 -4.06
CA LEU A 941 3.02 -52.97 -4.37
C LEU A 941 4.06 -52.17 -3.53
N CYS A 942 4.16 -52.50 -2.23
CA CYS A 942 5.15 -51.86 -1.37
C CYS A 942 6.59 -52.16 -1.76
N GLU A 943 6.87 -53.38 -2.20
CA GLU A 943 8.17 -53.76 -2.73
C GLU A 943 8.51 -52.97 -4.02
N LYS A 944 7.55 -52.80 -4.90
CA LYS A 944 7.69 -51.95 -6.12
C LYS A 944 7.95 -50.48 -5.77
N ILE A 945 7.20 -49.92 -4.84
CA ILE A 945 7.40 -48.55 -4.36
C ILE A 945 8.80 -48.39 -3.75
N ASN A 946 9.17 -49.30 -2.88
CA ASN A 946 10.46 -49.25 -2.19
C ASN A 946 11.65 -49.41 -3.17
N THR A 947 11.52 -50.28 -4.16
CA THR A 947 12.51 -50.46 -5.22
C THR A 947 12.59 -49.22 -6.09
N ALA A 948 11.45 -48.60 -6.42
CA ALA A 948 11.40 -47.40 -7.23
C ALA A 948 11.95 -46.15 -6.55
N ILE A 949 12.00 -46.10 -5.22
CA ILE A 949 12.51 -44.96 -4.44
C ILE A 949 14.01 -45.08 -4.18
N VAL A 950 14.51 -46.30 -3.91
CA VAL A 950 15.92 -46.54 -3.55
C VAL A 950 16.91 -46.17 -4.68
N ASP A 951 16.45 -46.15 -5.90
CA ASP A 951 17.28 -45.86 -7.09
C ASP A 951 17.50 -44.35 -7.37
N TYR A 952 16.95 -43.47 -6.54
CA TYR A 952 17.07 -42.00 -6.75
C TYR A 952 17.84 -41.33 -5.62
N ASP A 953 18.81 -40.50 -5.98
CA ASP A 953 19.50 -39.62 -5.04
C ASP A 953 18.65 -38.36 -4.70
N ASP A 954 19.11 -37.59 -3.71
CA ASP A 954 18.37 -36.40 -3.26
C ASP A 954 18.18 -35.33 -4.34
N GLU A 955 19.09 -35.20 -5.31
CA GLU A 955 19.03 -34.25 -6.41
C GLU A 955 17.97 -34.68 -7.42
N GLN A 956 17.94 -35.97 -7.76
CA GLN A 956 16.93 -36.57 -8.63
C GLN A 956 15.52 -36.48 -8.00
N ILE A 957 15.42 -36.72 -6.69
CA ILE A 957 14.15 -36.54 -5.95
C ILE A 957 13.68 -35.09 -5.99
N ALA A 958 14.57 -34.11 -5.81
CA ALA A 958 14.24 -32.71 -5.92
C ALA A 958 13.78 -32.33 -7.34
N GLU A 959 14.44 -32.84 -8.38
CA GLU A 959 14.06 -32.63 -9.77
C GLU A 959 12.68 -33.23 -10.09
N ILE A 960 12.39 -34.45 -9.61
CA ILE A 960 11.08 -35.10 -9.76
C ILE A 960 10.00 -34.24 -9.09
N LYS A 961 10.22 -33.80 -7.85
CA LYS A 961 9.27 -32.94 -7.13
C LYS A 961 9.00 -31.63 -7.84
N GLU A 962 10.02 -30.99 -8.41
CA GLU A 962 9.86 -29.77 -9.17
C GLU A 962 9.05 -29.99 -10.46
N LYS A 963 9.31 -31.07 -11.20
CA LYS A 963 8.58 -31.39 -12.42
C LYS A 963 7.12 -31.78 -12.13
N ILE A 964 6.87 -32.52 -11.05
CA ILE A 964 5.50 -32.78 -10.56
C ILE A 964 4.79 -31.46 -10.25
N ARG A 965 5.44 -30.59 -9.51
CA ARG A 965 4.88 -29.26 -9.17
C ARG A 965 4.53 -28.46 -10.42
N ASN A 966 5.39 -28.46 -11.41
CA ASN A 966 5.16 -27.75 -12.67
C ASN A 966 4.01 -28.39 -13.47
N ALA A 967 3.92 -29.70 -13.49
CA ALA A 967 2.85 -30.44 -14.18
C ALA A 967 1.47 -30.25 -13.53
N LEU A 968 1.39 -30.03 -12.20
CA LEU A 968 0.14 -29.71 -11.50
C LEU A 968 -0.46 -28.36 -11.93
N PHE A 969 0.36 -27.45 -12.45
CA PHE A 969 -0.06 -26.15 -12.96
C PHE A 969 -0.21 -26.12 -14.49
N SER A 970 0.39 -27.06 -15.21
CA SER A 970 0.23 -27.20 -16.64
C SER A 970 -0.86 -28.19 -16.99
N LYS A 971 -1.65 -27.86 -18.00
CA LYS A 971 -2.74 -28.74 -18.47
C LYS A 971 -2.12 -29.86 -19.24
N THR A 972 -1.52 -30.90 -18.83
CA THR A 972 -1.19 -31.88 -19.84
C THR A 972 -0.52 -33.15 -19.40
N ASN A 973 -0.38 -34.01 -20.36
CA ASN A 973 0.43 -35.20 -20.50
C ASN A 973 1.94 -34.98 -20.22
N GLU A 974 2.37 -33.76 -19.87
CA GLU A 974 3.79 -33.45 -19.61
C GLU A 974 4.40 -34.33 -18.53
N LEU A 975 3.63 -34.67 -17.50
CA LEU A 975 4.09 -35.54 -16.44
C LEU A 975 4.17 -37.00 -16.92
N GLU A 976 3.23 -37.43 -17.75
CA GLU A 976 3.25 -38.76 -18.39
C GLU A 976 4.42 -38.89 -19.38
N ASP A 977 4.62 -37.86 -20.22
CA ASP A 977 5.75 -37.78 -21.13
C ASP A 977 7.09 -37.71 -20.35
N PHE A 978 7.10 -36.98 -19.22
CA PHE A 978 8.26 -36.97 -18.34
C PHE A 978 8.57 -38.34 -17.77
N CYS A 979 7.58 -39.08 -17.27
CA CYS A 979 7.78 -40.46 -16.78
C CYS A 979 8.32 -41.38 -17.88
N LYS A 980 7.75 -41.30 -19.08
CA LYS A 980 8.20 -42.09 -20.25
C LYS A 980 9.62 -41.73 -20.69
N ASN A 981 9.94 -40.45 -20.82
CA ASN A 981 11.21 -39.95 -21.29
C ASN A 981 12.37 -40.22 -20.32
N ASN A 982 12.09 -40.19 -19.01
CA ASN A 982 13.11 -40.42 -17.98
C ASN A 982 13.05 -41.83 -17.40
N GLN A 983 12.21 -42.73 -17.94
CA GLN A 983 12.00 -44.10 -17.47
C GLN A 983 11.63 -44.22 -16.00
N ILE A 984 10.89 -43.22 -15.48
CA ILE A 984 10.43 -43.18 -14.10
C ILE A 984 9.11 -43.94 -13.97
N ASN A 985 9.03 -44.83 -12.97
CA ASN A 985 7.81 -45.54 -12.70
C ASN A 985 6.70 -44.58 -12.23
N PRO A 986 5.47 -44.63 -12.78
CA PRO A 986 4.34 -43.82 -12.31
C PRO A 986 4.07 -43.93 -10.79
N ILE A 987 4.29 -45.11 -10.19
CA ILE A 987 4.17 -45.32 -8.72
C ILE A 987 5.16 -44.43 -7.96
N THR A 988 6.36 -44.20 -8.45
CA THR A 988 7.35 -43.28 -7.84
C THR A 988 6.84 -41.85 -7.83
N VAL A 989 6.26 -41.40 -8.94
CA VAL A 989 5.62 -40.09 -9.02
C VAL A 989 4.51 -39.99 -7.98
N TRP A 990 3.64 -41.01 -7.92
CA TRP A 990 2.56 -41.08 -6.95
C TRP A 990 3.05 -40.97 -5.51
N TYR A 991 4.09 -41.75 -5.17
CA TYR A 991 4.69 -41.67 -3.81
C TYR A 991 5.17 -40.27 -3.44
N PHE A 992 5.83 -39.57 -4.38
CA PHE A 992 6.33 -38.23 -4.11
C PHE A 992 5.26 -37.14 -4.06
N MET A 993 4.06 -37.40 -4.61
CA MET A 993 2.95 -36.45 -4.61
C MET A 993 2.07 -36.58 -3.36
N ILE A 994 1.97 -37.77 -2.79
CA ILE A 994 1.28 -38.01 -1.54
C ILE A 994 2.12 -37.66 -0.32
#